data_8c2e3c1d473d2fd5d0bf64a56dc416db
#
_entry.id   8c2e3c1d473d2fd5d0bf64a56dc416db
#
_cell.length_a   1.000
_cell.length_b   1.000
_cell.length_c   1.000
_cell.angle_alpha   90.00
_cell.angle_beta   90.00
_cell.angle_gamma   90.00
#
_symmetry.space_group_name_H-M   'P 1'
#
loop_
_entity.id
_entity.type
_entity.pdbx_description
1 polymer ?
#
loop_
_entity_poly.entity_id
_entity_poly.type
_entity_poly.pdbx_seq_one_letter_code
_entity_poly.pdbx_strand_id
1 'polypeptide(L)'
;MKLEKGKAEERKGNMSKIFKNMIPYWKSIVIIIALLFVQAWCDLSLPSYTSDIIDVGIQNYGVEHVVPEALTADEFETAELFMTDEEADLWESIYEQDGDIYRLQVTAESELNEIDDTLAVPLIMNYQMSVMEDSAVKEHVAKPTGADAGTLEKDTLLSMRDSMEETIDTMGSSLVKSMGAAYAVSCDKAAGIDVEKIQKSYLVTAGLKMVGMALMIGIVTVLVGFFASRVGAGIGRTLREKVFKQVVGFSNAEMDKFSTASLITRSTNDIQQIQMVSVMLLRMVAYAPILGIGGVLKVVQTGAGMGWIIVLAILVILGYVMVLMAVAMPKFQLMQKLVDNINLVSREILTGLSVIRAFGREKKEEERFDVANKDLTKTMLFTNRVMTFMMPGMMMIMNVLSVGIVWVGAHKIDAGTMQVGAMTAFITYSMMIVMSFLMLTMMSIMLPRAAVAADRIDEVIQTESSIHDAKEPEKVTTHNGVVKFSHVNFKYPGAEEDVLHDIDFTAEPGQTTAIIGSTGCGKSTLVNLIPRLYDVTDGSITLDGKDIRNITMSDLRDEIGFVPQKGVLFSGTIASNLRFGKDDATDEEIKKAAEIAQATEFIEAKDDKYESAIAQGGSNVSGGQKQRLAIARAIAKDPKIFIFDDSFSALDLKTDAALRKALAENVKDSTVIIVAQRISTILHAEQILVLDDGKIVGKGTHEELLKSCEVYRQIAKSQLSAKELGLEESEVALNE
;
A
#
# COMPACT_ATOMS: atom_id res chain seq x y z
N MET A 1 -19.03 20.70 -13.17
CA MET A 1 -17.86 21.58 -12.90
C MET A 1 -17.61 21.87 -11.41
N LYS A 2 -18.58 22.33 -10.56
CA LYS A 2 -18.36 22.47 -9.10
C LYS A 2 -18.19 21.14 -8.38
N LEU A 3 -18.94 20.11 -8.72
CA LEU A 3 -18.82 18.73 -8.17
C LEU A 3 -17.52 18.03 -8.57
N GLU A 4 -16.99 18.31 -9.77
CA GLU A 4 -15.71 17.77 -10.23
C GLU A 4 -14.51 18.49 -9.60
N LYS A 5 -14.62 19.80 -9.33
CA LYS A 5 -13.59 20.54 -8.58
C LYS A 5 -13.52 20.08 -7.13
N GLY A 6 -14.65 19.87 -6.45
CA GLY A 6 -14.68 19.32 -5.10
C GLY A 6 -14.05 17.93 -5.01
N LYS A 7 -14.38 17.02 -5.93
CA LYS A 7 -13.76 15.68 -6.03
C LYS A 7 -12.27 15.71 -6.38
N ALA A 8 -11.82 16.72 -7.12
CA ALA A 8 -10.40 16.89 -7.45
C ALA A 8 -9.59 17.47 -6.28
N GLU A 9 -10.17 18.34 -5.47
CA GLU A 9 -9.55 18.87 -4.23
C GLU A 9 -9.51 17.80 -3.13
N GLU A 10 -10.58 17.04 -2.97
CA GLU A 10 -10.64 15.88 -2.08
C GLU A 10 -9.59 14.82 -2.46
N ARG A 11 -9.44 14.51 -3.77
CA ARG A 11 -8.38 13.61 -4.26
C ARG A 11 -6.97 14.14 -4.03
N LYS A 12 -6.73 15.44 -4.11
CA LYS A 12 -5.41 16.04 -3.78
C LYS A 12 -5.09 15.94 -2.30
N GLY A 13 -6.07 16.15 -1.42
CA GLY A 13 -5.93 15.98 0.03
C GLY A 13 -5.56 14.54 0.39
N ASN A 14 -6.17 13.57 -0.29
CA ASN A 14 -6.02 12.14 -0.01
C ASN A 14 -4.65 11.58 -0.42
N MET A 15 -4.09 12.06 -1.54
CA MET A 15 -2.75 11.67 -1.96
C MET A 15 -1.65 12.21 -1.02
N SER A 16 -1.84 13.42 -0.48
CA SER A 16 -0.87 14.01 0.45
C SER A 16 -0.67 13.15 1.71
N LYS A 17 -1.68 12.39 2.13
CA LYS A 17 -1.62 11.50 3.30
C LYS A 17 -0.66 10.31 3.09
N ILE A 18 -0.60 9.77 1.87
CA ILE A 18 0.37 8.71 1.53
C ILE A 18 1.78 9.27 1.62
N PHE A 19 2.03 10.45 1.02
CA PHE A 19 3.34 11.08 1.06
C PHE A 19 3.75 11.48 2.48
N LYS A 20 2.82 11.95 3.33
CA LYS A 20 3.08 12.28 4.74
C LYS A 20 3.65 11.08 5.52
N ASN A 21 3.17 9.88 5.23
CA ASN A 21 3.67 8.64 5.85
C ASN A 21 5.06 8.22 5.34
N MET A 22 5.53 8.78 4.22
CA MET A 22 6.86 8.53 3.64
C MET A 22 7.92 9.47 4.20
N ILE A 23 7.53 10.66 4.72
CA ILE A 23 8.47 11.69 5.22
C ILE A 23 9.48 11.14 6.24
N PRO A 24 9.13 10.30 7.23
CA PRO A 24 10.10 9.78 8.19
C PRO A 24 11.23 8.97 7.56
N TYR A 25 11.03 8.46 6.34
CA TYR A 25 11.98 7.63 5.60
C TYR A 25 12.77 8.40 4.54
N TRP A 26 12.81 9.75 4.61
CA TRP A 26 13.40 10.62 3.59
C TRP A 26 14.85 10.25 3.21
N LYS A 27 15.66 9.78 4.19
CA LYS A 27 17.05 9.35 3.91
C LYS A 27 17.09 8.16 2.93
N SER A 28 16.23 7.15 3.16
CA SER A 28 16.13 6.00 2.26
C SER A 28 15.56 6.39 0.90
N ILE A 29 14.63 7.36 0.85
CA ILE A 29 14.05 7.86 -0.39
C ILE A 29 15.11 8.58 -1.23
N VAL A 30 15.96 9.41 -0.62
CA VAL A 30 17.07 10.08 -1.32
C VAL A 30 18.04 9.04 -1.90
N ILE A 31 18.39 7.99 -1.14
CA ILE A 31 19.24 6.90 -1.64
C ILE A 31 18.57 6.20 -2.83
N ILE A 32 17.27 5.89 -2.74
CA ILE A 32 16.53 5.27 -3.84
C ILE A 32 16.58 6.15 -5.09
N ILE A 33 16.31 7.46 -4.96
CA ILE A 33 16.32 8.39 -6.09
C ILE A 33 17.73 8.44 -6.72
N ALA A 34 18.78 8.53 -5.92
CA ALA A 34 20.15 8.51 -6.43
C ALA A 34 20.47 7.21 -7.20
N LEU A 35 20.07 6.07 -6.65
CA LEU A 35 20.22 4.76 -7.31
C LEU A 35 19.41 4.68 -8.61
N LEU A 36 18.19 5.25 -8.65
CA LEU A 36 17.38 5.29 -9.87
C LEU A 36 18.01 6.16 -10.97
N PHE A 37 18.71 7.25 -10.62
CA PHE A 37 19.48 8.02 -11.57
C PHE A 37 20.65 7.19 -12.16
N VAL A 38 21.37 6.46 -11.30
CA VAL A 38 22.44 5.56 -11.76
C VAL A 38 21.86 4.46 -12.68
N GLN A 39 20.75 3.85 -12.29
CA GLN A 39 20.06 2.85 -13.10
C GLN A 39 19.68 3.42 -14.46
N ALA A 40 19.00 4.59 -14.48
CA ALA A 40 18.56 5.21 -15.73
C ALA A 40 19.75 5.63 -16.62
N TRP A 41 20.83 6.11 -16.02
CA TRP A 41 22.06 6.41 -16.78
C TRP A 41 22.62 5.17 -17.45
N CYS A 42 22.73 4.05 -16.75
CA CYS A 42 23.18 2.79 -17.33
C CYS A 42 22.22 2.28 -18.42
N ASP A 43 20.89 2.29 -18.14
CA ASP A 43 19.88 1.85 -19.10
C ASP A 43 19.89 2.67 -20.39
N LEU A 44 20.08 4.01 -20.29
CA LEU A 44 20.14 4.93 -21.42
C LEU A 44 21.51 4.89 -22.16
N SER A 45 22.56 4.36 -21.54
CA SER A 45 23.85 4.22 -22.19
C SER A 45 23.94 2.95 -23.05
N LEU A 46 23.24 1.88 -22.71
CA LEU A 46 23.27 0.61 -23.46
C LEU A 46 22.90 0.75 -24.94
N PRO A 47 21.84 1.49 -25.34
CA PRO A 47 21.55 1.70 -26.76
C PRO A 47 22.63 2.48 -27.51
N SER A 48 23.33 3.44 -26.84
CA SER A 48 24.48 4.12 -27.43
C SER A 48 25.59 3.14 -27.74
N TYR A 49 25.99 2.29 -26.78
CA TYR A 49 27.01 1.25 -27.03
C TYR A 49 26.58 0.25 -28.10
N THR A 50 25.27 -0.04 -28.22
CA THR A 50 24.80 -0.89 -29.33
C THR A 50 24.96 -0.18 -30.68
N SER A 51 24.70 1.13 -30.75
CA SER A 51 24.98 1.96 -31.93
C SER A 51 26.46 1.92 -32.29
N ASP A 52 27.34 2.15 -31.31
CA ASP A 52 28.79 2.19 -31.50
C ASP A 52 29.34 0.83 -31.97
N ILE A 53 28.82 -0.29 -31.45
CA ILE A 53 29.18 -1.63 -31.92
C ILE A 53 28.80 -1.82 -33.38
N ILE A 54 27.66 -1.31 -33.84
CA ILE A 54 27.22 -1.43 -35.23
C ILE A 54 28.02 -0.50 -36.12
N ASP A 55 28.08 0.80 -35.77
CA ASP A 55 28.65 1.83 -36.65
C ASP A 55 30.19 1.78 -36.64
N VAL A 56 30.82 1.75 -35.47
CA VAL A 56 32.27 1.70 -35.34
C VAL A 56 32.78 0.25 -35.43
N GLY A 57 32.22 -0.65 -34.60
CA GLY A 57 32.73 -2.02 -34.46
C GLY A 57 32.55 -2.88 -35.71
N ILE A 58 31.37 -2.79 -36.38
CA ILE A 58 31.07 -3.64 -37.53
C ILE A 58 31.35 -2.93 -38.84
N GLN A 59 30.83 -1.69 -39.02
CA GLN A 59 30.97 -0.97 -40.29
C GLN A 59 32.39 -0.44 -40.49
N ASN A 60 33.01 0.14 -39.42
CA ASN A 60 34.32 0.77 -39.48
C ASN A 60 35.43 -0.11 -38.88
N TYR A 61 35.23 -1.44 -38.76
CA TYR A 61 36.23 -2.38 -38.27
C TYR A 61 36.91 -2.02 -36.94
N GLY A 62 36.21 -1.24 -36.08
CA GLY A 62 36.72 -0.83 -34.78
C GLY A 62 37.59 0.43 -34.81
N VAL A 63 37.68 1.10 -35.94
CA VAL A 63 38.39 2.39 -36.09
C VAL A 63 37.44 3.53 -35.76
N GLU A 64 37.80 4.34 -34.77
CA GLU A 64 36.95 5.44 -34.24
C GLU A 64 37.27 6.78 -34.92
N HIS A 65 38.51 6.99 -35.38
CA HIS A 65 39.02 8.26 -35.88
C HIS A 65 39.10 8.28 -37.42
N VAL A 66 39.05 9.48 -38.01
CA VAL A 66 39.19 9.65 -39.46
C VAL A 66 40.64 9.57 -39.93
N VAL A 67 41.59 9.80 -39.02
CA VAL A 67 43.02 9.71 -39.28
C VAL A 67 43.51 8.26 -39.12
N PRO A 68 44.18 7.65 -40.12
CA PRO A 68 44.67 6.27 -40.04
C PRO A 68 45.84 6.15 -39.05
N GLU A 69 45.97 4.94 -38.40
CA GLU A 69 47.15 4.65 -37.56
C GLU A 69 48.43 4.58 -38.35
N ALA A 70 48.34 4.13 -39.62
CA ALA A 70 49.47 4.13 -40.56
C ALA A 70 48.96 4.26 -41.99
N LEU A 71 49.78 4.85 -42.86
CA LEU A 71 49.49 4.97 -44.27
C LEU A 71 50.77 4.90 -45.12
N THR A 72 50.64 4.55 -46.40
CA THR A 72 51.76 4.53 -47.32
C THR A 72 52.17 5.95 -47.72
N ALA A 73 53.41 6.13 -48.15
CA ALA A 73 53.91 7.44 -48.60
C ALA A 73 53.09 7.99 -49.78
N ASP A 74 52.66 7.12 -50.70
CA ASP A 74 51.80 7.52 -51.83
C ASP A 74 50.46 8.08 -51.40
N GLU A 75 49.78 7.44 -50.39
CA GLU A 75 48.52 7.91 -49.80
C GLU A 75 48.72 9.18 -48.97
N PHE A 76 49.85 9.34 -48.29
CA PHE A 76 50.17 10.54 -47.52
C PHE A 76 50.25 11.78 -48.41
N GLU A 77 51.01 11.70 -49.51
CA GLU A 77 51.14 12.76 -50.50
C GLU A 77 49.81 13.03 -51.24
N THR A 78 49.04 11.99 -51.53
CA THR A 78 47.75 12.14 -52.22
C THR A 78 46.70 12.83 -51.33
N ALA A 79 46.65 12.54 -50.02
CA ALA A 79 45.73 13.18 -49.08
C ALA A 79 46.05 14.68 -48.93
N GLU A 80 47.32 15.08 -48.92
CA GLU A 80 47.76 16.44 -48.80
C GLU A 80 47.28 17.35 -49.95
N LEU A 81 47.05 16.79 -51.13
CA LEU A 81 46.51 17.55 -52.27
C LEU A 81 45.11 18.14 -52.04
N PHE A 82 44.35 17.57 -51.14
CA PHE A 82 43.00 18.04 -50.77
C PHE A 82 42.96 18.96 -49.55
N MET A 83 44.17 19.27 -48.97
CA MET A 83 44.32 20.03 -47.76
C MET A 83 44.69 21.48 -48.04
N THR A 84 44.17 22.41 -47.24
CA THR A 84 44.67 23.78 -47.16
C THR A 84 46.06 23.77 -46.55
N ASP A 85 46.81 24.89 -46.65
CA ASP A 85 48.17 24.95 -46.11
C ASP A 85 48.21 24.75 -44.57
N GLU A 86 47.16 25.23 -43.82
CA GLU A 86 47.04 25.00 -42.38
C GLU A 86 46.75 23.55 -42.03
N GLU A 87 45.92 22.86 -42.82
CA GLU A 87 45.59 21.43 -42.64
C GLU A 87 46.78 20.56 -43.04
N ALA A 88 47.55 20.93 -44.06
CA ALA A 88 48.77 20.21 -44.49
C ALA A 88 49.86 20.30 -43.39
N ASP A 89 50.08 21.49 -42.82
CA ASP A 89 50.97 21.68 -41.69
C ASP A 89 50.60 20.82 -40.49
N LEU A 90 49.26 20.69 -40.19
CA LEU A 90 48.73 19.81 -39.13
C LEU A 90 48.97 18.35 -39.50
N TRP A 91 48.69 17.94 -40.77
CA TRP A 91 48.86 16.58 -41.29
C TRP A 91 50.30 16.13 -41.17
N GLU A 92 51.26 16.96 -41.59
CA GLU A 92 52.71 16.67 -41.44
C GLU A 92 53.14 16.58 -39.96
N SER A 93 52.56 17.36 -39.09
CA SER A 93 52.94 17.44 -37.66
C SER A 93 52.52 16.17 -36.88
N ILE A 94 51.46 15.49 -37.27
CA ILE A 94 50.89 14.36 -36.53
C ILE A 94 51.48 13.00 -36.96
N TYR A 95 52.21 12.93 -38.08
CA TYR A 95 52.78 11.68 -38.58
C TYR A 95 54.31 11.72 -38.55
N GLU A 96 54.92 10.58 -38.30
CA GLU A 96 56.36 10.35 -38.41
C GLU A 96 56.63 9.27 -39.46
N GLN A 97 57.59 9.50 -40.34
CA GLN A 97 57.99 8.59 -41.41
C GLN A 97 58.83 7.43 -40.86
N ASP A 98 58.37 6.18 -41.07
CA ASP A 98 59.02 4.95 -40.70
C ASP A 98 59.24 4.09 -41.99
N GLY A 99 60.30 4.39 -42.75
CA GLY A 99 60.54 3.77 -44.02
C GLY A 99 59.56 4.22 -45.12
N ASP A 100 58.80 3.29 -45.70
CA ASP A 100 57.79 3.56 -46.72
C ASP A 100 56.37 3.85 -46.13
N ILE A 101 56.28 3.94 -44.78
CA ILE A 101 55.05 4.09 -44.09
C ILE A 101 55.13 5.31 -43.16
N TYR A 102 54.01 6.11 -43.05
CA TYR A 102 53.81 7.16 -42.07
C TYR A 102 53.01 6.62 -40.91
N ARG A 103 53.45 6.85 -39.65
CA ARG A 103 52.77 6.40 -38.43
C ARG A 103 52.28 7.57 -37.61
N LEU A 104 51.05 7.47 -37.14
CA LEU A 104 50.42 8.48 -36.26
C LEU A 104 51.14 8.52 -34.92
N GLN A 105 51.54 9.72 -34.49
CA GLN A 105 52.21 9.98 -33.21
C GLN A 105 51.27 10.42 -32.08
N VAL A 106 50.10 10.91 -32.42
CA VAL A 106 49.10 11.40 -31.45
C VAL A 106 48.33 10.20 -30.89
N THR A 107 48.24 10.14 -29.56
CA THR A 107 47.53 9.07 -28.82
C THR A 107 46.45 9.59 -27.87
N ALA A 108 46.38 10.92 -27.65
CA ALA A 108 45.42 11.50 -26.78
C ALA A 108 44.04 11.66 -27.47
N GLU A 109 43.00 11.00 -26.92
CA GLU A 109 41.63 10.96 -27.49
C GLU A 109 41.01 12.36 -27.69
N SER A 110 41.32 13.34 -26.81
CA SER A 110 40.87 14.71 -26.96
C SER A 110 41.49 15.45 -28.14
N GLU A 111 42.76 15.18 -28.40
CA GLU A 111 43.53 15.78 -29.49
C GLU A 111 43.13 15.14 -30.84
N LEU A 112 42.93 13.82 -30.88
CA LEU A 112 42.42 13.12 -32.02
C LEU A 112 41.03 13.59 -32.46
N ASN A 113 40.16 13.92 -31.51
CA ASN A 113 38.82 14.47 -31.84
C ASN A 113 38.89 15.87 -32.49
N GLU A 114 39.84 16.75 -32.09
CA GLU A 114 40.05 18.05 -32.72
C GLU A 114 40.62 17.88 -34.12
N ILE A 115 41.57 16.93 -34.30
CA ILE A 115 42.13 16.59 -35.59
C ILE A 115 41.07 16.00 -36.52
N ASP A 116 40.19 15.11 -36.02
CA ASP A 116 39.07 14.54 -36.77
C ASP A 116 38.15 15.63 -37.35
N ASP A 117 37.80 16.62 -36.52
CA ASP A 117 36.91 17.69 -36.95
C ASP A 117 37.55 18.61 -38.00
N THR A 118 38.89 18.71 -38.01
CA THR A 118 39.65 19.52 -39.00
C THR A 118 39.90 18.76 -40.30
N LEU A 119 40.33 17.48 -40.21
CA LEU A 119 40.78 16.72 -41.36
C LEU A 119 39.72 15.82 -41.99
N ALA A 120 38.49 15.74 -41.43
CA ALA A 120 37.45 14.86 -41.97
C ALA A 120 37.12 15.15 -43.43
N VAL A 121 37.00 16.42 -43.82
CA VAL A 121 36.60 16.83 -45.18
C VAL A 121 37.62 16.42 -46.23
N PRO A 122 38.90 16.78 -46.13
CA PRO A 122 39.91 16.40 -47.11
C PRO A 122 40.11 14.88 -47.22
N LEU A 123 40.06 14.15 -46.09
CA LEU A 123 40.25 12.70 -46.09
C LEU A 123 39.04 11.96 -46.70
N ILE A 124 37.82 12.42 -46.49
CA ILE A 124 36.62 11.89 -47.15
C ILE A 124 36.69 12.11 -48.65
N MET A 125 37.12 13.27 -49.09
CA MET A 125 37.25 13.58 -50.51
C MET A 125 38.28 12.68 -51.17
N ASN A 126 39.46 12.50 -50.55
CA ASN A 126 40.46 11.56 -51.05
C ASN A 126 39.89 10.14 -51.18
N TYR A 127 39.12 9.67 -50.17
CA TYR A 127 38.50 8.35 -50.22
C TYR A 127 37.46 8.22 -51.34
N GLN A 128 36.60 9.22 -51.51
CA GLN A 128 35.60 9.17 -52.58
C GLN A 128 36.22 9.14 -53.98
N MET A 129 37.26 9.92 -54.17
CA MET A 129 38.02 9.92 -55.42
C MET A 129 38.72 8.58 -55.68
N SER A 130 39.27 7.94 -54.64
CA SER A 130 39.93 6.63 -54.77
C SER A 130 38.97 5.48 -55.10
N VAL A 131 37.68 5.60 -54.67
CA VAL A 131 36.62 4.59 -54.91
C VAL A 131 35.87 4.80 -56.25
N MET A 132 35.91 6.01 -56.83
CA MET A 132 35.32 6.26 -58.14
C MET A 132 36.08 5.51 -59.22
N GLU A 133 35.45 4.48 -59.82
CA GLU A 133 35.99 3.68 -60.94
C GLU A 133 36.05 4.45 -62.29
N ASP A 134 35.67 5.72 -62.31
CA ASP A 134 35.58 6.45 -63.57
C ASP A 134 36.97 6.83 -64.10
N SER A 135 37.36 6.16 -65.21
CA SER A 135 38.65 6.28 -65.90
C SER A 135 39.00 7.74 -66.28
N ALA A 136 37.99 8.65 -66.38
CA ALA A 136 38.22 10.03 -66.76
C ALA A 136 38.88 10.88 -65.69
N VAL A 137 38.65 10.56 -64.37
CA VAL A 137 39.23 11.28 -63.22
C VAL A 137 40.65 10.79 -62.95
N LYS A 138 40.89 9.49 -63.08
CA LYS A 138 42.25 8.90 -62.92
C LYS A 138 43.28 9.36 -64.02
N GLU A 139 42.79 9.74 -65.21
CA GLU A 139 43.66 10.22 -66.30
C GLU A 139 44.15 11.65 -66.05
N HIS A 140 43.41 12.44 -65.20
CA HIS A 140 43.78 13.82 -64.85
C HIS A 140 44.63 13.91 -63.58
N VAL A 141 44.68 12.90 -62.71
CA VAL A 141 45.45 12.85 -61.45
C VAL A 141 46.79 12.09 -61.66
N ALA A 142 47.01 11.44 -62.85
CA ALA A 142 48.21 10.67 -63.13
C ALA A 142 49.42 11.54 -63.58
N LYS A 143 50.25 11.91 -62.60
CA LYS A 143 51.62 12.46 -62.67
C LYS A 143 51.81 13.74 -63.48
N PRO A 144 52.00 14.88 -62.79
CA PRO A 144 52.47 16.11 -63.43
C PRO A 144 53.98 15.99 -63.79
N THR A 145 54.26 16.26 -65.00
CA THR A 145 55.64 16.49 -65.50
C THR A 145 55.92 18.01 -65.58
N GLY A 146 56.24 18.64 -64.43
CA GLY A 146 56.73 20.02 -64.38
C GLY A 146 56.18 20.80 -63.14
N ALA A 147 57.03 21.61 -62.50
CA ALA A 147 56.79 22.29 -61.25
C ALA A 147 55.58 23.33 -61.25
N ASP A 148 55.10 23.72 -62.44
CA ASP A 148 54.00 24.65 -62.56
C ASP A 148 52.58 23.98 -62.71
N ALA A 149 52.55 22.68 -62.99
CA ALA A 149 51.31 21.91 -63.17
C ALA A 149 50.66 21.52 -61.85
N GLY A 150 51.46 21.32 -60.78
CA GLY A 150 50.95 20.91 -59.47
C GLY A 150 50.17 21.96 -58.71
N THR A 151 50.44 23.26 -58.88
CA THR A 151 49.71 24.36 -58.24
C THR A 151 48.34 24.58 -58.90
N LEU A 152 48.26 24.46 -60.24
CA LEU A 152 46.96 24.58 -60.97
C LEU A 152 46.04 23.40 -60.73
N GLU A 153 46.59 22.25 -60.39
CA GLU A 153 45.82 21.04 -60.09
C GLU A 153 45.32 21.05 -58.63
N LYS A 154 46.12 21.57 -57.67
CA LYS A 154 45.70 21.79 -56.26
C LYS A 154 44.58 22.81 -56.15
N ASP A 155 44.68 23.97 -56.84
CA ASP A 155 43.66 24.99 -56.86
C ASP A 155 42.31 24.46 -57.44
N THR A 156 42.34 23.57 -58.40
CA THR A 156 41.14 22.92 -58.96
C THR A 156 40.52 21.93 -57.99
N LEU A 157 41.34 21.14 -57.29
CA LEU A 157 40.87 20.22 -56.28
C LEU A 157 40.29 20.92 -55.05
N LEU A 158 40.87 22.03 -54.60
CA LEU A 158 40.35 22.88 -53.54
C LEU A 158 39.03 23.55 -53.95
N SER A 159 38.85 23.97 -55.20
CA SER A 159 37.57 24.51 -55.67
C SER A 159 36.46 23.44 -55.73
N MET A 160 36.79 22.22 -56.06
CA MET A 160 35.86 21.07 -55.96
C MET A 160 35.54 20.76 -54.51
N ARG A 161 36.47 20.89 -53.58
CA ARG A 161 36.28 20.75 -52.13
C ARG A 161 35.22 21.75 -51.63
N ASP A 162 35.39 23.06 -51.95
CA ASP A 162 34.44 24.08 -51.49
C ASP A 162 32.99 23.79 -51.90
N SER A 163 32.82 23.20 -53.09
CA SER A 163 31.48 22.78 -53.57
C SER A 163 30.93 21.55 -52.86
N MET A 164 31.77 20.67 -52.36
CA MET A 164 31.39 19.48 -51.63
C MET A 164 31.24 19.76 -50.11
N GLU A 165 31.99 20.70 -49.58
CA GLU A 165 31.94 21.11 -48.18
C GLU A 165 30.52 21.54 -47.78
N GLU A 166 29.81 22.31 -48.62
CA GLU A 166 28.41 22.65 -48.40
C GLU A 166 27.50 21.39 -48.33
N THR A 167 27.84 20.31 -49.05
CA THR A 167 27.12 19.05 -48.99
C THR A 167 27.48 18.27 -47.74
N ILE A 168 28.73 18.25 -47.34
CA ILE A 168 29.24 17.57 -46.13
C ILE A 168 28.72 18.24 -44.86
N ASP A 169 28.62 19.57 -44.83
CA ASP A 169 28.03 20.33 -43.75
C ASP A 169 26.53 20.03 -43.52
N THR A 170 25.82 19.61 -44.58
CA THR A 170 24.43 19.16 -44.45
C THR A 170 24.31 17.73 -43.89
N MET A 171 25.42 16.95 -43.88
CA MET A 171 25.51 15.63 -43.29
C MET A 171 25.71 15.73 -41.77
N GLY A 172 25.19 14.77 -41.02
CA GLY A 172 25.44 14.71 -39.57
C GLY A 172 26.90 14.38 -39.27
N SER A 173 27.50 15.03 -38.27
CA SER A 173 28.91 14.84 -37.85
C SER A 173 29.31 13.35 -37.66
N SER A 174 28.40 12.52 -37.18
CA SER A 174 28.61 11.08 -36.99
C SER A 174 28.78 10.33 -38.29
N LEU A 175 28.10 10.72 -39.36
CA LEU A 175 28.24 10.11 -40.67
C LEU A 175 29.55 10.55 -41.34
N VAL A 176 29.89 11.82 -41.19
CA VAL A 176 31.16 12.39 -41.66
C VAL A 176 32.32 11.62 -41.05
N LYS A 177 32.34 11.42 -39.73
CA LYS A 177 33.35 10.61 -39.03
C LYS A 177 33.37 9.15 -39.51
N SER A 178 32.20 8.55 -39.77
CA SER A 178 32.20 7.16 -40.28
C SER A 178 32.76 7.00 -41.68
N MET A 179 32.50 7.99 -42.54
CA MET A 179 33.09 8.00 -43.91
C MET A 179 34.61 8.20 -43.84
N GLY A 180 35.07 9.10 -42.98
CA GLY A 180 36.51 9.29 -42.75
C GLY A 180 37.18 8.05 -42.14
N ALA A 181 36.54 7.39 -41.18
CA ALA A 181 37.01 6.14 -40.61
C ALA A 181 37.11 5.00 -41.66
N ALA A 182 36.21 4.96 -42.66
CA ALA A 182 36.29 4.02 -43.76
C ALA A 182 37.56 4.25 -44.61
N TYR A 183 37.95 5.52 -44.79
CA TYR A 183 39.23 5.88 -45.39
C TYR A 183 40.41 5.37 -44.54
N ALA A 184 40.40 5.68 -43.22
CA ALA A 184 41.45 5.22 -42.28
C ALA A 184 41.62 3.69 -42.32
N VAL A 185 40.53 2.93 -42.33
CA VAL A 185 40.54 1.46 -42.49
C VAL A 185 41.19 1.03 -43.78
N SER A 186 40.98 1.74 -44.91
CA SER A 186 41.62 1.43 -46.19
C SER A 186 43.13 1.66 -46.15
N CYS A 187 43.56 2.77 -45.57
CA CYS A 187 44.97 3.12 -45.41
C CYS A 187 45.71 2.15 -44.48
N ASP A 188 45.09 1.83 -43.31
CA ASP A 188 45.64 0.90 -42.33
C ASP A 188 45.84 -0.51 -42.93
N LYS A 189 44.86 -0.98 -43.73
CA LYS A 189 45.02 -2.25 -44.48
C LYS A 189 46.14 -2.19 -45.49
N ALA A 190 46.25 -1.10 -46.25
CA ALA A 190 47.30 -0.91 -47.22
C ALA A 190 48.70 -0.85 -46.58
N ALA A 191 48.80 -0.22 -45.40
CA ALA A 191 50.02 -0.16 -44.59
C ALA A 191 50.35 -1.47 -43.84
N GLY A 192 49.50 -2.51 -43.97
CA GLY A 192 49.74 -3.84 -43.38
C GLY A 192 49.32 -3.97 -41.90
N ILE A 193 48.52 -3.08 -41.38
CA ILE A 193 47.93 -3.18 -40.02
C ILE A 193 46.84 -4.28 -40.05
N ASP A 194 46.81 -5.10 -39.01
CA ASP A 194 45.78 -6.13 -38.79
C ASP A 194 44.47 -5.51 -38.24
N VAL A 195 43.68 -4.96 -39.15
CA VAL A 195 42.41 -4.32 -38.84
C VAL A 195 41.41 -5.30 -38.23
N GLU A 196 41.48 -6.61 -38.56
CA GLU A 196 40.61 -7.62 -37.92
C GLU A 196 40.90 -7.76 -36.42
N LYS A 197 42.16 -7.59 -36.03
CA LYS A 197 42.56 -7.59 -34.63
C LYS A 197 42.05 -6.34 -33.89
N ILE A 198 42.08 -5.16 -34.53
CA ILE A 198 41.52 -3.91 -33.97
C ILE A 198 40.04 -4.09 -33.79
N GLN A 199 39.31 -4.55 -34.80
CA GLN A 199 37.87 -4.84 -34.71
C GLN A 199 37.54 -5.78 -33.57
N LYS A 200 38.25 -6.90 -33.46
CA LYS A 200 38.01 -7.88 -32.40
C LYS A 200 38.28 -7.31 -31.01
N SER A 201 39.33 -6.51 -30.86
CA SER A 201 39.67 -5.83 -29.60
C SER A 201 38.58 -4.84 -29.21
N TYR A 202 38.10 -4.03 -30.15
CA TYR A 202 37.03 -3.08 -29.97
C TYR A 202 35.73 -3.76 -29.53
N LEU A 203 35.29 -4.78 -30.27
CA LEU A 203 34.05 -5.53 -29.99
C LEU A 203 34.10 -6.20 -28.61
N VAL A 204 35.23 -6.78 -28.22
CA VAL A 204 35.39 -7.39 -26.89
C VAL A 204 35.35 -6.34 -25.81
N THR A 205 36.01 -5.19 -25.99
CA THR A 205 36.03 -4.09 -25.02
C THR A 205 34.64 -3.47 -24.85
N ALA A 206 33.97 -3.17 -25.95
CA ALA A 206 32.60 -2.64 -25.93
C ALA A 206 31.61 -3.63 -25.28
N GLY A 207 31.75 -4.93 -25.65
CA GLY A 207 30.95 -5.99 -25.05
C GLY A 207 31.16 -6.14 -23.55
N LEU A 208 32.43 -6.06 -23.08
CA LEU A 208 32.73 -6.09 -21.64
C LEU A 208 32.18 -4.85 -20.90
N LYS A 209 32.24 -3.66 -21.51
CA LYS A 209 31.59 -2.44 -20.94
C LYS A 209 30.09 -2.63 -20.81
N MET A 210 29.41 -3.17 -21.83
CA MET A 210 27.97 -3.46 -21.79
C MET A 210 27.60 -4.50 -20.70
N VAL A 211 28.38 -5.58 -20.57
CA VAL A 211 28.20 -6.59 -19.53
C VAL A 211 28.38 -5.95 -18.13
N GLY A 212 29.41 -5.12 -17.98
CA GLY A 212 29.65 -4.37 -16.74
C GLY A 212 28.46 -3.46 -16.37
N MET A 213 27.91 -2.73 -17.35
CA MET A 213 26.71 -1.91 -17.15
C MET A 213 25.47 -2.75 -16.80
N ALA A 214 25.26 -3.87 -17.50
CA ALA A 214 24.14 -4.77 -17.22
C ALA A 214 24.23 -5.34 -15.79
N LEU A 215 25.43 -5.72 -15.34
CA LEU A 215 25.65 -6.15 -13.96
C LEU A 215 25.39 -5.01 -12.97
N MET A 216 25.82 -3.79 -13.27
CA MET A 216 25.55 -2.61 -12.45
C MET A 216 24.05 -2.34 -12.35
N ILE A 217 23.30 -2.39 -13.45
CA ILE A 217 21.84 -2.28 -13.47
C ILE A 217 21.22 -3.34 -12.55
N GLY A 218 21.68 -4.59 -12.64
CA GLY A 218 21.19 -5.69 -11.79
C GLY A 218 21.40 -5.40 -10.31
N ILE A 219 22.61 -4.99 -9.90
CA ILE A 219 22.95 -4.66 -8.52
C ILE A 219 22.10 -3.48 -8.03
N VAL A 220 22.04 -2.40 -8.80
CA VAL A 220 21.28 -1.19 -8.45
C VAL A 220 19.78 -1.50 -8.32
N THR A 221 19.22 -2.29 -9.23
CA THR A 221 17.80 -2.70 -9.18
C THR A 221 17.50 -3.50 -7.92
N VAL A 222 18.39 -4.40 -7.51
CA VAL A 222 18.26 -5.15 -6.24
C VAL A 222 18.30 -4.21 -5.03
N LEU A 223 19.25 -3.26 -5.02
CA LEU A 223 19.37 -2.27 -3.94
C LEU A 223 18.14 -1.37 -3.87
N VAL A 224 17.63 -0.86 -4.98
CA VAL A 224 16.39 -0.09 -5.05
C VAL A 224 15.23 -0.91 -4.51
N GLY A 225 15.12 -2.19 -4.92
CA GLY A 225 14.11 -3.11 -4.41
C GLY A 225 14.20 -3.32 -2.90
N PHE A 226 15.40 -3.50 -2.38
CA PHE A 226 15.66 -3.67 -0.96
C PHE A 226 15.25 -2.45 -0.14
N PHE A 227 15.72 -1.26 -0.52
CA PHE A 227 15.38 -0.03 0.21
C PHE A 227 13.89 0.33 0.09
N ALA A 228 13.29 0.18 -1.09
CA ALA A 228 11.87 0.44 -1.29
C ALA A 228 10.98 -0.50 -0.45
N SER A 229 11.32 -1.79 -0.42
CA SER A 229 10.60 -2.78 0.40
C SER A 229 10.74 -2.49 1.90
N ARG A 230 11.94 -2.09 2.34
CA ARG A 230 12.19 -1.69 3.73
C ARG A 230 11.37 -0.47 4.14
N VAL A 231 11.27 0.55 3.28
CA VAL A 231 10.42 1.72 3.49
C VAL A 231 8.95 1.32 3.55
N GLY A 232 8.47 0.52 2.59
CA GLY A 232 7.09 0.06 2.58
C GLY A 232 6.71 -0.75 3.83
N ALA A 233 7.57 -1.70 4.23
CA ALA A 233 7.37 -2.47 5.45
C ALA A 233 7.36 -1.60 6.72
N GLY A 234 8.26 -0.60 6.78
CA GLY A 234 8.32 0.38 7.85
C GLY A 234 7.04 1.21 7.96
N ILE A 235 6.51 1.71 6.83
CA ILE A 235 5.22 2.41 6.78
C ILE A 235 4.10 1.52 7.30
N GLY A 236 4.03 0.26 6.82
CA GLY A 236 3.03 -0.70 7.27
C GLY A 236 3.09 -0.98 8.77
N ARG A 237 4.30 -1.12 9.34
CA ARG A 237 4.50 -1.28 10.79
C ARG A 237 3.97 -0.07 11.57
N THR A 238 4.39 1.13 11.18
CA THR A 238 4.00 2.37 11.87
C THR A 238 2.49 2.63 11.80
N LEU A 239 1.85 2.34 10.67
CA LEU A 239 0.41 2.49 10.53
C LEU A 239 -0.35 1.48 11.40
N ARG A 240 0.08 0.20 11.43
CA ARG A 240 -0.53 -0.81 12.31
C ARG A 240 -0.41 -0.43 13.78
N GLU A 241 0.77 0.03 14.20
CA GLU A 241 1.00 0.50 15.56
C GLU A 241 0.06 1.65 15.94
N LYS A 242 -0.04 2.68 15.07
CA LYS A 242 -0.92 3.83 15.31
C LYS A 242 -2.40 3.44 15.36
N VAL A 243 -2.85 2.64 14.38
CA VAL A 243 -4.25 2.19 14.33
C VAL A 243 -4.58 1.34 15.55
N PHE A 244 -3.71 0.38 15.91
CA PHE A 244 -3.95 -0.49 17.05
C PHE A 244 -3.98 0.28 18.37
N LYS A 245 -3.02 1.19 18.59
CA LYS A 245 -2.98 2.05 19.78
C LYS A 245 -4.25 2.89 19.89
N GLN A 246 -4.72 3.44 18.76
CA GLN A 246 -5.92 4.26 18.74
C GLN A 246 -7.18 3.43 19.04
N VAL A 247 -7.33 2.27 18.40
CA VAL A 247 -8.49 1.39 18.58
C VAL A 247 -8.59 0.85 20.00
N VAL A 248 -7.45 0.50 20.64
CA VAL A 248 -7.44 0.06 22.04
C VAL A 248 -7.84 1.20 22.99
N GLY A 249 -7.57 2.45 22.62
CA GLY A 249 -7.98 3.64 23.38
C GLY A 249 -9.41 4.12 23.12
N PHE A 250 -10.16 3.50 22.21
CA PHE A 250 -11.55 3.88 21.92
C PHE A 250 -12.49 3.55 23.06
N SER A 251 -13.48 4.41 23.27
CA SER A 251 -14.67 4.09 24.07
C SER A 251 -15.65 3.22 23.26
N ASN A 252 -16.71 2.74 23.89
CA ASN A 252 -17.74 2.00 23.19
C ASN A 252 -18.43 2.85 22.11
N ALA A 253 -18.52 4.15 22.27
CA ALA A 253 -19.08 5.06 21.28
C ALA A 253 -18.35 5.02 19.94
N GLU A 254 -17.02 5.04 19.96
CA GLU A 254 -16.20 4.92 18.75
C GLU A 254 -16.22 3.49 18.19
N MET A 255 -16.25 2.47 19.07
CA MET A 255 -16.36 1.07 18.63
C MET A 255 -17.71 0.80 17.94
N ASP A 256 -18.78 1.46 18.33
CA ASP A 256 -20.09 1.36 17.66
C ASP A 256 -20.11 2.10 16.32
N LYS A 257 -19.37 3.22 16.20
CA LYS A 257 -19.17 3.95 14.93
C LYS A 257 -18.42 3.11 13.89
N PHE A 258 -17.41 2.38 14.32
CA PHE A 258 -16.61 1.50 13.46
C PHE A 258 -16.97 0.04 13.73
N SER A 259 -17.58 -0.67 12.80
CA SER A 259 -17.79 -2.10 13.00
C SER A 259 -16.44 -2.85 13.14
N THR A 260 -16.40 -3.90 13.97
CA THR A 260 -15.19 -4.74 14.17
C THR A 260 -14.62 -5.25 12.86
N ALA A 261 -15.46 -5.70 11.93
CA ALA A 261 -15.05 -6.16 10.60
C ALA A 261 -14.36 -5.05 9.79
N SER A 262 -14.85 -3.80 9.90
CA SER A 262 -14.23 -2.64 9.25
C SER A 262 -12.86 -2.33 9.85
N LEU A 263 -12.71 -2.36 11.18
CA LEU A 263 -11.44 -2.12 11.88
C LEU A 263 -10.39 -3.18 11.52
N ILE A 264 -10.78 -4.45 11.43
CA ILE A 264 -9.90 -5.54 10.98
C ILE A 264 -9.42 -5.26 9.56
N THR A 265 -10.32 -4.92 8.63
CA THR A 265 -9.97 -4.63 7.23
C THR A 265 -9.02 -3.43 7.13
N ARG A 266 -9.26 -2.36 7.90
CA ARG A 266 -8.40 -1.16 7.96
C ARG A 266 -7.03 -1.47 8.54
N SER A 267 -6.96 -2.36 9.53
CA SER A 267 -5.69 -2.77 10.18
C SER A 267 -4.85 -3.74 9.34
N THR A 268 -5.45 -4.44 8.37
CA THR A 268 -4.81 -5.47 7.55
C THR A 268 -4.74 -5.04 6.09
N ASN A 269 -5.82 -5.20 5.33
CA ASN A 269 -5.85 -5.04 3.88
C ASN A 269 -5.57 -3.61 3.42
N ASP A 270 -6.16 -2.60 4.09
CA ASP A 270 -5.98 -1.20 3.71
C ASP A 270 -4.52 -0.77 3.94
N ILE A 271 -3.90 -1.19 5.05
CA ILE A 271 -2.47 -0.93 5.32
C ILE A 271 -1.58 -1.66 4.32
N GLN A 272 -1.90 -2.91 3.98
CA GLN A 272 -1.14 -3.67 2.98
C GLN A 272 -1.20 -3.00 1.61
N GLN A 273 -2.33 -2.42 1.24
CA GLN A 273 -2.49 -1.67 0.00
C GLN A 273 -1.62 -0.40 -0.03
N ILE A 274 -1.58 0.37 1.07
CA ILE A 274 -0.68 1.53 1.18
C ILE A 274 0.78 1.08 1.10
N GLN A 275 1.15 0.00 1.78
CA GLN A 275 2.50 -0.55 1.75
C GLN A 275 2.91 -0.91 0.32
N MET A 276 2.07 -1.64 -0.43
CA MET A 276 2.34 -2.05 -1.82
C MET A 276 2.49 -0.85 -2.74
N VAL A 277 1.55 0.11 -2.66
CA VAL A 277 1.60 1.31 -3.50
C VAL A 277 2.80 2.18 -3.17
N SER A 278 3.21 2.30 -1.90
CA SER A 278 4.41 3.04 -1.51
C SER A 278 5.68 2.44 -2.14
N VAL A 279 5.81 1.11 -2.18
CA VAL A 279 6.93 0.43 -2.85
C VAL A 279 6.91 0.70 -4.36
N MET A 280 5.72 0.62 -4.98
CA MET A 280 5.57 0.87 -6.42
C MET A 280 5.86 2.33 -6.79
N LEU A 281 5.42 3.29 -5.95
CA LEU A 281 5.74 4.71 -6.12
C LEU A 281 7.25 4.94 -6.17
N LEU A 282 7.99 4.34 -5.23
CA LEU A 282 9.44 4.50 -5.13
C LEU A 282 10.20 3.81 -6.28
N ARG A 283 9.69 2.70 -6.82
CA ARG A 283 10.37 1.94 -7.86
C ARG A 283 9.96 2.33 -9.28
N MET A 284 8.66 2.55 -9.52
CA MET A 284 8.14 2.74 -10.88
C MET A 284 7.84 4.21 -11.19
N VAL A 285 7.15 4.91 -10.27
CA VAL A 285 6.73 6.28 -10.52
C VAL A 285 7.90 7.25 -10.44
N ALA A 286 8.87 7.01 -9.57
CA ALA A 286 10.07 7.82 -9.51
C ALA A 286 11.01 7.53 -10.71
N TYR A 287 11.08 6.28 -11.18
CA TYR A 287 11.93 5.87 -12.29
C TYR A 287 11.41 6.30 -13.66
N ALA A 288 10.09 6.17 -13.90
CA ALA A 288 9.51 6.43 -15.22
C ALA A 288 9.77 7.84 -15.77
N PRO A 289 9.65 8.94 -15.01
CA PRO A 289 10.00 10.28 -15.51
C PRO A 289 11.49 10.42 -15.84
N ILE A 290 12.38 9.82 -15.03
CA ILE A 290 13.83 9.87 -15.27
C ILE A 290 14.17 9.16 -16.59
N LEU A 291 13.63 7.96 -16.78
CA LEU A 291 13.84 7.19 -18.01
C LEU A 291 13.20 7.87 -19.24
N GLY A 292 11.96 8.39 -19.09
CA GLY A 292 11.24 9.03 -20.19
C GLY A 292 11.91 10.33 -20.64
N ILE A 293 12.26 11.21 -19.70
CA ILE A 293 12.95 12.47 -20.01
C ILE A 293 14.36 12.17 -20.55
N GLY A 294 15.10 11.28 -19.91
CA GLY A 294 16.42 10.86 -20.37
C GLY A 294 16.38 10.26 -21.79
N GLY A 295 15.39 9.43 -22.09
CA GLY A 295 15.17 8.90 -23.42
C GLY A 295 14.90 10.00 -24.47
N VAL A 296 14.06 10.98 -24.14
CA VAL A 296 13.82 12.12 -25.05
C VAL A 296 15.08 12.93 -25.28
N LEU A 297 15.87 13.20 -24.22
CA LEU A 297 17.14 13.92 -24.37
C LEU A 297 18.13 13.16 -25.26
N LYS A 298 18.25 11.83 -25.08
CA LYS A 298 19.09 10.98 -25.94
C LYS A 298 18.63 11.00 -27.40
N VAL A 299 17.33 10.94 -27.65
CA VAL A 299 16.74 11.06 -29.01
C VAL A 299 17.07 12.40 -29.67
N VAL A 300 17.00 13.50 -28.92
CA VAL A 300 17.39 14.82 -29.45
C VAL A 300 18.88 14.87 -29.77
N GLN A 301 19.72 14.28 -28.92
CA GLN A 301 21.17 14.22 -29.11
C GLN A 301 21.61 13.39 -30.33
N THR A 302 20.80 12.40 -30.77
CA THR A 302 21.13 11.63 -31.99
C THR A 302 21.06 12.43 -33.27
N GLY A 303 20.55 13.67 -33.24
CA GLY A 303 20.51 14.57 -34.40
C GLY A 303 19.68 14.09 -35.60
N ALA A 304 19.00 12.94 -35.47
CA ALA A 304 18.33 12.24 -36.57
C ALA A 304 17.14 12.99 -37.19
N GLY A 305 16.70 14.12 -36.63
CA GLY A 305 15.56 14.89 -37.12
C GLY A 305 14.21 14.13 -37.13
N MET A 306 14.11 13.01 -36.38
CA MET A 306 12.94 12.13 -36.32
C MET A 306 12.13 12.29 -35.01
N GLY A 307 12.45 13.28 -34.17
CA GLY A 307 11.77 13.51 -32.88
C GLY A 307 10.24 13.66 -32.99
N TRP A 308 9.73 14.13 -34.12
CA TRP A 308 8.30 14.24 -34.40
C TRP A 308 7.56 12.89 -34.34
N ILE A 309 8.23 11.77 -34.72
CA ILE A 309 7.67 10.42 -34.67
C ILE A 309 7.36 10.04 -33.21
N ILE A 310 8.24 10.40 -32.27
CA ILE A 310 8.04 10.13 -30.83
C ILE A 310 6.89 10.98 -30.30
N VAL A 311 6.81 12.24 -30.66
CA VAL A 311 5.68 13.11 -30.27
C VAL A 311 4.36 12.53 -30.78
N LEU A 312 4.31 12.08 -32.03
CA LEU A 312 3.14 11.41 -32.60
C LEU A 312 2.81 10.12 -31.83
N ALA A 313 3.81 9.28 -31.54
CA ALA A 313 3.63 8.05 -30.77
C ALA A 313 3.05 8.33 -29.37
N ILE A 314 3.58 9.32 -28.64
CA ILE A 314 3.07 9.74 -27.34
C ILE A 314 1.61 10.19 -27.44
N LEU A 315 1.25 10.99 -28.44
CA LEU A 315 -0.13 11.43 -28.65
C LEU A 315 -1.07 10.25 -28.95
N VAL A 316 -0.64 9.29 -29.77
CA VAL A 316 -1.41 8.08 -30.08
C VAL A 316 -1.59 7.23 -28.83
N ILE A 317 -0.55 7.04 -28.02
CA ILE A 317 -0.61 6.28 -26.75
C ILE A 317 -1.56 6.95 -25.77
N LEU A 318 -1.42 8.26 -25.56
CA LEU A 318 -2.30 9.00 -24.67
C LEU A 318 -3.77 8.93 -25.12
N GLY A 319 -4.02 9.09 -26.44
CA GLY A 319 -5.34 8.93 -27.04
C GLY A 319 -5.90 7.53 -26.84
N TYR A 320 -5.10 6.49 -27.07
CA TYR A 320 -5.48 5.10 -26.89
C TYR A 320 -5.84 4.78 -25.44
N VAL A 321 -4.99 5.18 -24.49
CA VAL A 321 -5.24 5.00 -23.05
C VAL A 321 -6.48 5.77 -22.60
N MET A 322 -6.66 7.00 -23.10
CA MET A 322 -7.82 7.82 -22.77
C MET A 322 -9.14 7.17 -23.26
N VAL A 323 -9.17 6.63 -24.47
CA VAL A 323 -10.33 5.90 -25.00
C VAL A 323 -10.64 4.66 -24.18
N LEU A 324 -9.63 3.82 -23.88
CA LEU A 324 -9.81 2.63 -23.05
C LEU A 324 -10.36 2.99 -21.67
N MET A 325 -9.81 4.02 -21.05
CA MET A 325 -10.26 4.48 -19.72
C MET A 325 -11.67 5.06 -19.76
N ALA A 326 -12.02 5.84 -20.79
CA ALA A 326 -13.37 6.38 -20.96
C ALA A 326 -14.43 5.26 -21.06
N VAL A 327 -14.09 4.16 -21.73
CA VAL A 327 -14.99 2.99 -21.87
C VAL A 327 -15.02 2.13 -20.62
N ALA A 328 -13.87 1.91 -19.97
CA ALA A 328 -13.75 1.01 -18.82
C ALA A 328 -14.25 1.63 -17.51
N MET A 329 -13.97 2.92 -17.25
CA MET A 329 -14.24 3.56 -15.96
C MET A 329 -15.71 3.53 -15.51
N PRO A 330 -16.72 3.80 -16.36
CA PRO A 330 -18.12 3.68 -15.97
C PRO A 330 -18.50 2.24 -15.59
N LYS A 331 -17.88 1.26 -16.27
CA LYS A 331 -18.11 -0.17 -15.97
C LYS A 331 -17.44 -0.64 -14.69
N PHE A 332 -16.28 -0.10 -14.34
CA PHE A 332 -15.65 -0.33 -13.03
C PHE A 332 -16.53 0.18 -11.88
N GLN A 333 -17.15 1.36 -12.04
CA GLN A 333 -18.07 1.89 -11.04
C GLN A 333 -19.35 1.03 -10.90
N LEU A 334 -19.90 0.56 -12.02
CA LEU A 334 -21.05 -0.34 -12.01
C LEU A 334 -20.67 -1.70 -11.38
N MET A 335 -19.51 -2.24 -11.71
CA MET A 335 -19.00 -3.50 -11.16
C MET A 335 -18.93 -3.45 -9.64
N GLN A 336 -18.47 -2.34 -9.05
CA GLN A 336 -18.44 -2.19 -7.59
C GLN A 336 -19.84 -2.31 -6.97
N LYS A 337 -20.84 -1.65 -7.54
CA LYS A 337 -22.24 -1.77 -7.08
C LYS A 337 -22.78 -3.19 -7.18
N LEU A 338 -22.42 -3.92 -8.25
CA LEU A 338 -22.83 -5.31 -8.43
C LEU A 338 -22.13 -6.27 -7.46
N VAL A 339 -20.86 -5.99 -7.11
CA VAL A 339 -20.16 -6.72 -6.04
C VAL A 339 -20.83 -6.49 -4.69
N ASP A 340 -21.22 -5.26 -4.38
CA ASP A 340 -21.93 -4.95 -3.15
C ASP A 340 -23.28 -5.67 -3.09
N ASN A 341 -24.01 -5.73 -4.20
CA ASN A 341 -25.29 -6.46 -4.31
C ASN A 341 -25.11 -7.96 -4.11
N ILE A 342 -24.12 -8.61 -4.75
CA ILE A 342 -23.89 -10.05 -4.57
C ILE A 342 -23.44 -10.37 -3.13
N ASN A 343 -22.67 -9.48 -2.49
CA ASN A 343 -22.29 -9.62 -1.10
C ASN A 343 -23.50 -9.51 -0.16
N LEU A 344 -24.43 -8.59 -0.46
CA LEU A 344 -25.69 -8.46 0.29
C LEU A 344 -26.51 -9.74 0.19
N VAL A 345 -26.79 -10.22 -1.03
CA VAL A 345 -27.54 -11.47 -1.28
C VAL A 345 -26.88 -12.66 -0.60
N SER A 346 -25.55 -12.80 -0.73
CA SER A 346 -24.80 -13.88 -0.08
C SER A 346 -24.92 -13.83 1.45
N ARG A 347 -24.81 -12.64 2.04
CA ARG A 347 -24.93 -12.46 3.50
C ARG A 347 -26.30 -12.83 3.99
N GLU A 348 -27.37 -12.40 3.31
CA GLU A 348 -28.75 -12.74 3.65
C GLU A 348 -28.98 -14.25 3.60
N ILE A 349 -28.53 -14.91 2.53
CA ILE A 349 -28.63 -16.37 2.36
C ILE A 349 -27.88 -17.09 3.48
N LEU A 350 -26.62 -16.73 3.74
CA LEU A 350 -25.79 -17.40 4.74
C LEU A 350 -26.34 -17.20 6.17
N THR A 351 -26.80 -16.00 6.48
CA THR A 351 -27.40 -15.70 7.79
C THR A 351 -28.76 -16.39 7.96
N GLY A 352 -29.56 -16.44 6.89
CA GLY A 352 -30.89 -17.02 6.87
C GLY A 352 -30.97 -18.48 6.48
N LEU A 353 -29.84 -19.21 6.35
CA LEU A 353 -29.79 -20.55 5.78
C LEU A 353 -30.76 -21.56 6.44
N SER A 354 -30.85 -21.50 7.77
CA SER A 354 -31.80 -22.36 8.53
C SER A 354 -33.26 -22.07 8.18
N VAL A 355 -33.58 -20.79 7.99
CA VAL A 355 -34.94 -20.35 7.61
C VAL A 355 -35.25 -20.78 6.17
N ILE A 356 -34.30 -20.56 5.24
CA ILE A 356 -34.45 -20.98 3.82
C ILE A 356 -34.73 -22.45 3.72
N ARG A 357 -33.98 -23.30 4.46
CA ARG A 357 -34.17 -24.76 4.52
C ARG A 357 -35.48 -25.16 5.18
N ALA A 358 -35.85 -24.51 6.28
CA ALA A 358 -37.10 -24.81 6.98
C ALA A 358 -38.32 -24.50 6.11
N PHE A 359 -38.24 -23.53 5.21
CA PHE A 359 -39.34 -23.16 4.31
C PHE A 359 -39.21 -23.76 2.89
N GLY A 360 -38.18 -24.59 2.60
CA GLY A 360 -37.96 -25.20 1.29
C GLY A 360 -37.78 -24.19 0.15
N ARG A 361 -37.11 -23.09 0.41
CA ARG A 361 -36.95 -21.96 -0.54
C ARG A 361 -35.58 -21.93 -1.22
N GLU A 362 -34.77 -22.99 -1.15
CA GLU A 362 -33.42 -23.08 -1.68
C GLU A 362 -33.37 -22.69 -3.16
N LYS A 363 -34.23 -23.22 -4.00
CA LYS A 363 -34.25 -22.90 -5.44
C LYS A 363 -34.53 -21.44 -5.73
N LYS A 364 -35.41 -20.81 -4.95
CA LYS A 364 -35.73 -19.39 -5.12
C LYS A 364 -34.55 -18.50 -4.77
N GLU A 365 -33.80 -18.84 -3.73
CA GLU A 365 -32.60 -18.08 -3.34
C GLU A 365 -31.42 -18.37 -4.28
N GLU A 366 -31.31 -19.60 -4.82
CA GLU A 366 -30.36 -19.91 -5.90
C GLU A 366 -30.63 -19.06 -7.15
N GLU A 367 -31.87 -18.92 -7.57
CA GLU A 367 -32.26 -18.06 -8.70
C GLU A 367 -31.94 -16.59 -8.43
N ARG A 368 -32.22 -16.09 -7.22
CA ARG A 368 -31.91 -14.74 -6.81
C ARG A 368 -30.41 -14.47 -6.86
N PHE A 369 -29.61 -15.42 -6.36
CA PHE A 369 -28.15 -15.33 -6.41
C PHE A 369 -27.64 -15.40 -7.86
N ASP A 370 -28.17 -16.29 -8.67
CA ASP A 370 -27.78 -16.48 -10.08
C ASP A 370 -28.03 -15.20 -10.92
N VAL A 371 -29.13 -14.51 -10.70
CA VAL A 371 -29.40 -13.21 -11.34
C VAL A 371 -28.32 -12.19 -10.98
N ALA A 372 -28.02 -12.01 -9.68
CA ALA A 372 -27.00 -11.09 -9.23
C ALA A 372 -25.60 -11.47 -9.77
N ASN A 373 -25.31 -12.78 -9.80
CA ASN A 373 -24.04 -13.31 -10.30
C ASN A 373 -23.90 -13.12 -11.83
N LYS A 374 -24.97 -13.35 -12.60
CA LYS A 374 -24.98 -13.10 -14.07
C LYS A 374 -24.73 -11.63 -14.39
N ASP A 375 -25.35 -10.71 -13.70
CA ASP A 375 -25.16 -9.28 -13.91
C ASP A 375 -23.73 -8.84 -13.62
N LEU A 376 -23.14 -9.32 -12.51
CA LEU A 376 -21.76 -9.10 -12.17
C LEU A 376 -20.82 -9.71 -13.23
N THR A 377 -21.04 -10.99 -13.58
CA THR A 377 -20.23 -11.71 -14.56
C THR A 377 -20.25 -11.02 -15.93
N LYS A 378 -21.42 -10.60 -16.41
CA LYS A 378 -21.58 -9.88 -17.69
C LYS A 378 -20.79 -8.58 -17.69
N THR A 379 -20.87 -7.81 -16.62
CA THR A 379 -20.14 -6.53 -16.50
C THR A 379 -18.63 -6.76 -16.36
N MET A 380 -18.22 -7.75 -15.57
CA MET A 380 -16.83 -8.12 -15.38
C MET A 380 -16.18 -8.62 -16.68
N LEU A 381 -16.92 -9.46 -17.42
CA LEU A 381 -16.47 -9.99 -18.72
C LEU A 381 -16.26 -8.84 -19.73
N PHE A 382 -17.22 -7.90 -19.82
CA PHE A 382 -17.06 -6.73 -20.69
C PHE A 382 -15.83 -5.91 -20.29
N THR A 383 -15.68 -5.59 -19.01
CA THR A 383 -14.55 -4.78 -18.50
C THR A 383 -13.23 -5.47 -18.77
N ASN A 384 -13.15 -6.78 -18.48
CA ASN A 384 -11.93 -7.55 -18.73
C ASN A 384 -11.59 -7.64 -20.22
N ARG A 385 -12.58 -7.80 -21.11
CA ARG A 385 -12.37 -7.77 -22.56
C ARG A 385 -11.79 -6.44 -23.00
N VAL A 386 -12.34 -5.32 -22.54
CA VAL A 386 -11.81 -3.98 -22.85
C VAL A 386 -10.36 -3.83 -22.34
N MET A 387 -10.10 -4.24 -21.10
CA MET A 387 -8.74 -4.16 -20.52
C MET A 387 -7.75 -5.12 -21.20
N THR A 388 -8.22 -6.26 -21.71
CA THR A 388 -7.37 -7.21 -22.45
C THR A 388 -6.79 -6.58 -23.72
N PHE A 389 -7.48 -5.63 -24.35
CA PHE A 389 -6.94 -4.91 -25.51
C PHE A 389 -5.75 -4.01 -25.15
N MET A 390 -5.55 -3.66 -23.87
CA MET A 390 -4.50 -2.70 -23.48
C MET A 390 -3.10 -3.16 -23.92
N MET A 391 -2.72 -4.40 -23.59
CA MET A 391 -1.37 -4.89 -23.93
C MET A 391 -1.18 -5.14 -25.44
N PRO A 392 -2.08 -5.86 -26.15
CA PRO A 392 -1.95 -6.04 -27.60
C PRO A 392 -1.96 -4.71 -28.37
N GLY A 393 -2.81 -3.77 -27.98
CA GLY A 393 -2.86 -2.46 -28.62
C GLY A 393 -1.59 -1.65 -28.41
N MET A 394 -1.03 -1.66 -27.20
CA MET A 394 0.27 -1.03 -26.94
C MET A 394 1.39 -1.69 -27.73
N MET A 395 1.42 -3.04 -27.80
CA MET A 395 2.38 -3.76 -28.65
C MET A 395 2.23 -3.42 -30.13
N MET A 396 0.98 -3.30 -30.60
CA MET A 396 0.71 -2.87 -31.99
C MET A 396 1.25 -1.45 -32.24
N ILE A 397 1.01 -0.52 -31.33
CA ILE A 397 1.54 0.85 -31.44
C ILE A 397 3.07 0.83 -31.46
N MET A 398 3.73 0.04 -30.58
CA MET A 398 5.17 -0.09 -30.55
C MET A 398 5.72 -0.68 -31.86
N ASN A 399 5.11 -1.74 -32.39
CA ASN A 399 5.55 -2.36 -33.64
C ASN A 399 5.35 -1.40 -34.85
N VAL A 400 4.20 -0.71 -34.91
CA VAL A 400 3.97 0.29 -35.97
C VAL A 400 4.96 1.45 -35.84
N LEU A 401 5.27 1.89 -34.62
CA LEU A 401 6.29 2.89 -34.35
C LEU A 401 7.68 2.40 -34.86
N SER A 402 8.07 1.18 -34.53
CA SER A 402 9.33 0.60 -35.00
C SER A 402 9.40 0.51 -36.52
N VAL A 403 8.33 0.05 -37.16
CA VAL A 403 8.25 0.04 -38.65
C VAL A 403 8.35 1.45 -39.22
N GLY A 404 7.66 2.42 -38.62
CA GLY A 404 7.74 3.84 -39.02
C GLY A 404 9.15 4.42 -38.90
N ILE A 405 9.85 4.10 -37.79
CA ILE A 405 11.25 4.52 -37.57
C ILE A 405 12.16 3.88 -38.62
N VAL A 406 12.02 2.57 -38.88
CA VAL A 406 12.80 1.88 -39.90
C VAL A 406 12.54 2.45 -41.28
N TRP A 407 11.28 2.72 -41.66
CA TRP A 407 10.91 3.31 -42.93
C TRP A 407 11.52 4.70 -43.14
N VAL A 408 11.36 5.60 -42.19
CA VAL A 408 11.91 6.95 -42.28
C VAL A 408 13.44 6.93 -42.15
N GLY A 409 13.97 6.09 -41.23
CA GLY A 409 15.40 5.92 -41.01
C GLY A 409 16.13 5.36 -42.25
N ALA A 410 15.53 4.36 -42.93
CA ALA A 410 16.10 3.82 -44.17
C ALA A 410 16.28 4.89 -45.27
N HIS A 411 15.26 5.77 -45.46
CA HIS A 411 15.37 6.90 -46.41
C HIS A 411 16.47 7.89 -45.98
N LYS A 412 16.65 8.10 -44.67
CA LYS A 412 17.69 8.98 -44.15
C LYS A 412 19.10 8.36 -44.30
N ILE A 413 19.19 7.05 -44.13
CA ILE A 413 20.44 6.30 -44.36
C ILE A 413 20.80 6.34 -45.86
N ASP A 414 19.82 6.11 -46.73
CA ASP A 414 20.00 6.21 -48.20
C ASP A 414 20.41 7.62 -48.64
N ALA A 415 19.85 8.62 -47.99
CA ALA A 415 20.20 10.04 -48.20
C ALA A 415 21.52 10.46 -47.52
N GLY A 416 22.22 9.55 -46.84
CA GLY A 416 23.49 9.83 -46.17
C GLY A 416 23.38 10.74 -44.94
N THR A 417 22.20 10.85 -44.30
CA THR A 417 21.98 11.74 -43.14
C THR A 417 21.83 11.01 -41.83
N MET A 418 22.00 9.67 -41.81
CA MET A 418 21.86 8.85 -40.59
C MET A 418 22.63 7.53 -40.73
N GLN A 419 23.16 7.02 -39.64
CA GLN A 419 23.81 5.71 -39.55
C GLN A 419 22.83 4.61 -39.11
N VAL A 420 23.15 3.35 -39.38
CA VAL A 420 22.32 2.18 -39.02
C VAL A 420 22.23 1.98 -37.51
N GLY A 421 23.37 2.15 -36.82
CA GLY A 421 23.44 2.03 -35.37
C GLY A 421 22.60 3.12 -34.68
N ALA A 422 22.67 4.37 -35.16
CA ALA A 422 21.86 5.47 -34.67
C ALA A 422 20.35 5.17 -34.83
N MET A 423 19.90 4.56 -35.94
CA MET A 423 18.51 4.11 -36.13
C MET A 423 18.13 3.04 -35.09
N THR A 424 19.00 2.10 -34.81
CA THR A 424 18.77 1.02 -33.84
C THR A 424 18.66 1.57 -32.39
N ALA A 425 19.56 2.51 -32.04
CA ALA A 425 19.49 3.21 -30.76
C ALA A 425 18.17 4.02 -30.64
N PHE A 426 17.76 4.71 -31.71
CA PHE A 426 16.51 5.47 -31.76
C PHE A 426 15.27 4.59 -31.51
N ILE A 427 15.20 3.39 -32.10
CA ILE A 427 14.15 2.41 -31.85
C ILE A 427 14.13 2.06 -30.36
N THR A 428 15.28 1.76 -29.78
CA THR A 428 15.38 1.35 -28.37
C THR A 428 14.99 2.47 -27.41
N TYR A 429 15.45 3.70 -27.65
CA TYR A 429 15.02 4.87 -26.86
C TYR A 429 13.51 5.12 -26.98
N SER A 430 12.94 4.98 -28.18
CA SER A 430 11.50 5.12 -28.40
C SER A 430 10.71 4.09 -27.58
N MET A 431 11.16 2.83 -27.55
CA MET A 431 10.56 1.79 -26.73
C MET A 431 10.64 2.12 -25.23
N MET A 432 11.79 2.62 -24.74
CA MET A 432 11.97 3.03 -23.34
C MET A 432 11.02 4.18 -22.97
N ILE A 433 10.83 5.17 -23.83
CA ILE A 433 9.89 6.28 -23.63
C ILE A 433 8.46 5.73 -23.52
N VAL A 434 8.04 4.87 -24.45
CA VAL A 434 6.70 4.25 -24.44
C VAL A 434 6.49 3.45 -23.17
N MET A 435 7.48 2.66 -22.73
CA MET A 435 7.42 1.89 -21.49
C MET A 435 7.31 2.78 -20.26
N SER A 436 7.96 3.93 -20.22
CA SER A 436 7.83 4.90 -19.13
C SER A 436 6.39 5.43 -18.99
N PHE A 437 5.73 5.74 -20.10
CA PHE A 437 4.32 6.13 -20.11
C PHE A 437 3.39 5.00 -19.66
N LEU A 438 3.69 3.76 -20.03
CA LEU A 438 2.92 2.59 -19.60
C LEU A 438 3.02 2.38 -18.08
N MET A 439 4.21 2.55 -17.50
CA MET A 439 4.42 2.49 -16.04
C MET A 439 3.59 3.56 -15.32
N LEU A 440 3.58 4.79 -15.80
CA LEU A 440 2.77 5.88 -15.22
C LEU A 440 1.26 5.59 -15.34
N THR A 441 0.84 5.02 -16.47
CA THR A 441 -0.58 4.67 -16.69
C THR A 441 -1.04 3.58 -15.72
N MET A 442 -0.24 2.53 -15.48
CA MET A 442 -0.56 1.50 -14.48
C MET A 442 -0.74 2.07 -13.08
N MET A 443 0.10 3.01 -12.69
CA MET A 443 -0.01 3.67 -11.39
C MET A 443 -1.27 4.52 -11.24
N SER A 444 -1.72 5.15 -12.32
CA SER A 444 -2.95 5.95 -12.31
C SER A 444 -4.20 5.14 -11.94
N ILE A 445 -4.18 3.82 -12.11
CA ILE A 445 -5.26 2.91 -11.69
C ILE A 445 -5.14 2.51 -10.22
N MET A 446 -3.92 2.31 -9.72
CA MET A 446 -3.69 1.81 -8.35
C MET A 446 -3.72 2.92 -7.30
N LEU A 447 -3.27 4.11 -7.65
CA LEU A 447 -3.14 5.24 -6.73
C LEU A 447 -4.47 5.68 -6.09
N PRO A 448 -5.61 5.77 -6.82
CA PRO A 448 -6.91 6.11 -6.22
C PRO A 448 -7.38 5.11 -5.18
N ARG A 449 -7.10 3.80 -5.35
CA ARG A 449 -7.46 2.77 -4.37
C ARG A 449 -6.68 2.94 -3.07
N ALA A 450 -5.38 3.18 -3.18
CA ALA A 450 -4.54 3.45 -2.01
C ALA A 450 -4.93 4.75 -1.31
N ALA A 451 -5.39 5.77 -2.05
CA ALA A 451 -5.88 7.02 -1.47
C ALA A 451 -7.13 6.78 -0.61
N VAL A 452 -8.09 5.98 -1.09
CA VAL A 452 -9.28 5.60 -0.29
C VAL A 452 -8.87 4.79 0.95
N ALA A 453 -7.93 3.85 0.82
CA ALA A 453 -7.42 3.09 1.96
C ALA A 453 -6.74 4.02 2.99
N ALA A 454 -5.98 5.02 2.53
CA ALA A 454 -5.33 6.01 3.38
C ALA A 454 -6.35 6.86 4.14
N ASP A 455 -7.46 7.26 3.51
CA ASP A 455 -8.54 8.01 4.17
C ASP A 455 -9.21 7.20 5.26
N ARG A 456 -9.52 5.93 4.98
CA ARG A 456 -10.16 5.05 5.96
C ARG A 456 -9.28 4.79 7.17
N ILE A 457 -7.96 4.70 6.98
CA ILE A 457 -6.99 4.56 8.06
C ILE A 457 -6.86 5.88 8.82
N ASP A 458 -6.76 6.99 8.11
CA ASP A 458 -6.64 8.32 8.72
C ASP A 458 -7.88 8.67 9.56
N GLU A 459 -9.08 8.30 9.09
CA GLU A 459 -10.32 8.44 9.87
C GLU A 459 -10.20 7.75 11.24
N VAL A 460 -9.64 6.54 11.31
CA VAL A 460 -9.43 5.85 12.59
C VAL A 460 -8.38 6.56 13.43
N ILE A 461 -7.27 6.97 12.84
CA ILE A 461 -6.16 7.62 13.56
C ILE A 461 -6.56 9.00 14.09
N GLN A 462 -7.42 9.73 13.38
CA GLN A 462 -7.88 11.08 13.75
C GLN A 462 -9.11 11.07 14.65
N THR A 463 -9.80 9.92 14.80
CA THR A 463 -10.93 9.83 15.71
C THR A 463 -10.39 9.80 17.15
N GLU A 464 -10.64 10.84 17.89
CA GLU A 464 -10.34 10.91 19.31
C GLU A 464 -11.39 10.12 20.11
N SER A 465 -10.98 9.49 21.21
CA SER A 465 -11.92 8.86 22.14
C SER A 465 -12.79 9.94 22.77
N SER A 466 -14.07 9.65 22.94
CA SER A 466 -14.98 10.57 23.64
C SER A 466 -14.73 10.61 25.14
N ILE A 467 -14.05 9.60 25.69
CA ILE A 467 -13.76 9.50 27.11
C ILE A 467 -12.25 9.63 27.32
N HIS A 468 -11.86 10.57 28.17
CA HIS A 468 -10.48 10.84 28.55
C HIS A 468 -10.35 10.94 30.07
N ASP A 469 -9.17 10.64 30.57
CA ASP A 469 -8.83 10.93 31.96
C ASP A 469 -8.83 12.44 32.20
N ALA A 470 -9.20 12.85 33.41
CA ALA A 470 -9.12 14.24 33.83
C ALA A 470 -7.67 14.76 33.73
N LYS A 471 -7.49 16.03 33.42
CA LYS A 471 -6.14 16.66 33.33
C LYS A 471 -5.40 16.61 34.67
N GLU A 472 -6.14 16.71 35.77
CA GLU A 472 -5.64 16.60 37.15
C GLU A 472 -6.50 15.58 37.89
N PRO A 473 -6.22 14.27 37.74
CA PRO A 473 -7.05 13.23 38.32
C PRO A 473 -6.93 13.19 39.83
N GLU A 474 -8.06 12.97 40.46
CA GLU A 474 -8.12 12.72 41.89
C GLU A 474 -7.68 11.29 42.21
N LYS A 475 -6.79 11.12 43.18
CA LYS A 475 -6.41 9.78 43.66
C LYS A 475 -7.51 9.16 44.49
N VAL A 476 -7.84 7.91 44.23
CA VAL A 476 -8.69 7.11 45.10
C VAL A 476 -7.92 6.89 46.40
N THR A 477 -8.41 7.46 47.49
CA THR A 477 -7.77 7.37 48.83
C THR A 477 -8.56 6.48 49.79
N THR A 478 -9.81 6.21 49.49
CA THR A 478 -10.70 5.30 50.23
C THR A 478 -11.09 4.19 49.27
N HIS A 479 -11.05 2.96 49.69
CA HIS A 479 -11.35 1.76 48.92
C HIS A 479 -12.51 0.99 49.54
N ASN A 480 -13.58 1.71 49.84
CA ASN A 480 -14.80 1.13 50.44
C ASN A 480 -15.69 0.49 49.37
N GLY A 481 -15.70 1.06 48.15
CA GLY A 481 -16.52 0.60 47.03
C GLY A 481 -17.95 1.11 47.04
N VAL A 482 -18.22 2.24 47.68
CA VAL A 482 -19.55 2.88 47.63
C VAL A 482 -19.81 3.51 46.28
N VAL A 483 -20.83 3.02 45.56
CA VAL A 483 -21.22 3.56 44.25
C VAL A 483 -22.54 4.33 44.42
N LYS A 484 -22.55 5.64 44.08
CA LYS A 484 -23.73 6.46 44.15
C LYS A 484 -24.05 7.11 42.80
N PHE A 485 -25.27 6.94 42.34
CA PHE A 485 -25.88 7.67 41.24
C PHE A 485 -26.68 8.85 41.81
N SER A 486 -26.50 10.04 41.18
CA SER A 486 -27.19 11.25 41.60
C SER A 486 -27.81 11.91 40.36
N HIS A 487 -29.13 11.79 40.22
CA HIS A 487 -29.93 12.36 39.12
C HIS A 487 -29.37 12.09 37.73
N VAL A 488 -28.97 10.84 37.44
CA VAL A 488 -28.28 10.46 36.22
C VAL A 488 -29.24 10.30 35.06
N ASN A 489 -28.98 11.06 33.98
CA ASN A 489 -29.59 10.87 32.69
C ASN A 489 -28.54 10.34 31.70
N PHE A 490 -28.95 9.49 30.78
CA PHE A 490 -28.05 8.96 29.76
C PHE A 490 -28.71 8.75 28.41
N LYS A 491 -28.02 9.22 27.36
CA LYS A 491 -28.37 9.04 25.97
C LYS A 491 -27.19 8.48 25.18
N TYR A 492 -27.45 7.48 24.32
CA TYR A 492 -26.40 6.98 23.41
C TYR A 492 -26.02 8.03 22.38
N PRO A 493 -24.74 8.08 21.95
CA PRO A 493 -24.31 8.98 20.90
C PRO A 493 -25.15 8.82 19.62
N GLY A 494 -25.71 9.92 19.13
CA GLY A 494 -26.57 9.94 17.94
C GLY A 494 -28.05 9.52 18.17
N ALA A 495 -28.44 9.14 19.39
CA ALA A 495 -29.85 8.91 19.70
C ALA A 495 -30.61 10.26 19.89
N GLU A 496 -31.92 10.27 19.66
CA GLU A 496 -32.75 11.44 19.85
C GLU A 496 -33.25 11.56 21.30
N GLU A 497 -33.51 10.43 21.96
CA GLU A 497 -34.10 10.34 23.29
C GLU A 497 -33.13 9.73 24.31
N ASP A 498 -33.31 10.07 25.58
CA ASP A 498 -32.57 9.46 26.67
C ASP A 498 -33.03 8.02 26.90
N VAL A 499 -32.11 7.15 27.31
CA VAL A 499 -32.37 5.74 27.66
C VAL A 499 -32.51 5.56 29.17
N LEU A 500 -31.92 6.45 29.97
CA LEU A 500 -32.04 6.49 31.43
C LEU A 500 -32.43 7.89 31.85
N HIS A 501 -33.40 7.96 32.78
CA HIS A 501 -34.00 9.21 33.24
C HIS A 501 -33.96 9.27 34.77
N ASP A 502 -33.31 10.30 35.30
CA ASP A 502 -33.30 10.66 36.73
C ASP A 502 -32.99 9.47 37.66
N ILE A 503 -31.93 8.73 37.36
CA ILE A 503 -31.51 7.57 38.13
C ILE A 503 -30.83 8.03 39.42
N ASP A 504 -31.42 7.67 40.61
CA ASP A 504 -30.88 8.01 41.91
C ASP A 504 -30.89 6.78 42.84
N PHE A 505 -29.69 6.28 43.22
CA PHE A 505 -29.52 5.23 44.21
C PHE A 505 -28.08 5.17 44.72
N THR A 506 -27.90 4.45 45.85
CA THR A 506 -26.58 4.15 46.40
C THR A 506 -26.47 2.63 46.54
N ALA A 507 -25.35 2.05 46.11
CA ALA A 507 -24.94 0.67 46.35
C ALA A 507 -23.80 0.68 47.39
N GLU A 508 -24.01 -0.02 48.50
CA GLU A 508 -23.14 0.00 49.67
C GLU A 508 -22.28 -1.28 49.74
N PRO A 509 -21.08 -1.21 50.34
CA PRO A 509 -20.24 -2.39 50.55
C PRO A 509 -20.94 -3.38 51.47
N GLY A 510 -20.69 -4.68 51.22
CA GLY A 510 -21.33 -5.77 51.95
C GLY A 510 -22.81 -5.99 51.62
N GLN A 511 -23.35 -5.28 50.66
CA GLN A 511 -24.74 -5.38 50.20
C GLN A 511 -24.84 -5.76 48.72
N THR A 512 -25.90 -6.48 48.40
CA THR A 512 -26.27 -6.80 47.02
C THR A 512 -27.34 -5.85 46.54
N THR A 513 -27.02 -5.02 45.55
CA THR A 513 -28.00 -4.20 44.83
C THR A 513 -28.40 -4.92 43.54
N ALA A 514 -29.64 -5.35 43.47
CA ALA A 514 -30.18 -6.05 42.31
C ALA A 514 -30.96 -5.11 41.39
N ILE A 515 -30.82 -5.28 40.08
CA ILE A 515 -31.53 -4.48 39.07
C ILE A 515 -32.42 -5.42 38.24
N ILE A 516 -33.73 -5.20 38.26
CA ILE A 516 -34.69 -5.99 37.51
C ILE A 516 -35.62 -5.08 36.69
N GLY A 517 -36.24 -5.59 35.65
CA GLY A 517 -37.17 -4.89 34.78
C GLY A 517 -37.36 -5.57 33.45
N SER A 518 -38.23 -5.02 32.61
CA SER A 518 -38.56 -5.56 31.29
C SER A 518 -37.32 -5.57 30.35
N THR A 519 -37.38 -6.35 29.26
CA THR A 519 -36.34 -6.33 28.26
C THR A 519 -36.30 -4.96 27.57
N GLY A 520 -35.13 -4.36 27.45
CA GLY A 520 -34.95 -3.04 26.81
C GLY A 520 -35.09 -1.85 27.75
N CYS A 521 -35.45 -2.01 29.04
CA CYS A 521 -35.65 -0.88 29.99
C CYS A 521 -34.36 -0.19 30.46
N GLY A 522 -33.14 -0.55 29.91
CA GLY A 522 -31.90 0.14 30.21
C GLY A 522 -30.99 -0.49 31.27
N LYS A 523 -31.25 -1.73 31.75
CA LYS A 523 -30.45 -2.41 32.81
C LYS A 523 -28.97 -2.50 32.51
N SER A 524 -28.61 -3.08 31.36
CA SER A 524 -27.19 -3.19 30.93
C SER A 524 -26.57 -1.81 30.67
N THR A 525 -27.35 -0.85 30.18
CA THR A 525 -26.92 0.53 30.00
C THR A 525 -26.48 1.12 31.34
N LEU A 526 -27.28 0.96 32.38
CA LEU A 526 -27.04 1.49 33.72
C LEU A 526 -25.71 0.94 34.29
N VAL A 527 -25.50 -0.39 34.25
CA VAL A 527 -24.28 -0.99 34.81
C VAL A 527 -23.02 -0.72 33.97
N ASN A 528 -23.17 -0.43 32.68
CA ASN A 528 -22.04 -0.05 31.80
C ASN A 528 -21.53 1.38 32.08
N LEU A 529 -22.30 2.23 32.76
CA LEU A 529 -21.86 3.57 33.18
C LEU A 529 -20.86 3.51 34.34
N ILE A 530 -20.94 2.48 35.22
CA ILE A 530 -20.08 2.37 36.40
C ILE A 530 -18.60 2.21 36.03
N PRO A 531 -18.20 1.27 35.14
CA PRO A 531 -16.80 1.17 34.68
C PRO A 531 -16.43 2.27 33.66
N ARG A 532 -17.28 3.28 33.49
CA ARG A 532 -17.11 4.40 32.57
C ARG A 532 -16.83 3.91 31.14
N LEU A 533 -17.72 3.01 30.65
CA LEU A 533 -17.72 2.62 29.23
C LEU A 533 -18.43 3.66 28.36
N TYR A 534 -19.27 4.48 28.99
CA TYR A 534 -19.87 5.71 28.48
C TYR A 534 -19.89 6.73 29.61
N ASP A 535 -19.81 8.01 29.30
CA ASP A 535 -20.05 9.11 30.26
C ASP A 535 -21.56 9.44 30.33
N VAL A 536 -22.03 9.85 31.49
CA VAL A 536 -23.41 10.28 31.69
C VAL A 536 -23.70 11.57 30.93
N THR A 537 -24.95 11.73 30.46
CA THR A 537 -25.37 12.95 29.76
C THR A 537 -25.61 14.08 30.75
N ASP A 538 -26.24 13.77 31.90
CA ASP A 538 -26.47 14.69 32.99
C ASP A 538 -26.43 13.95 34.34
N GLY A 539 -26.25 14.68 35.46
CA GLY A 539 -26.01 14.09 36.76
C GLY A 539 -24.58 13.63 36.99
N SER A 540 -24.38 12.78 38.00
CA SER A 540 -23.05 12.27 38.34
C SER A 540 -23.10 10.87 38.93
N ILE A 541 -22.02 10.10 38.70
CA ILE A 541 -21.75 8.83 39.36
C ILE A 541 -20.49 9.01 40.20
N THR A 542 -20.58 8.66 41.49
CA THR A 542 -19.42 8.77 42.38
C THR A 542 -18.99 7.41 42.91
N LEU A 543 -17.68 7.23 43.03
CA LEU A 543 -17.03 6.14 43.76
C LEU A 543 -16.42 6.70 45.06
N ASP A 544 -16.87 6.22 46.22
CA ASP A 544 -16.44 6.70 47.53
C ASP A 544 -16.52 8.23 47.68
N GLY A 545 -17.58 8.85 47.09
CA GLY A 545 -17.84 10.28 47.12
C GLY A 545 -17.12 11.10 46.06
N LYS A 546 -16.25 10.50 45.21
CA LYS A 546 -15.56 11.16 44.10
C LYS A 546 -16.23 10.85 42.79
N ASP A 547 -16.43 11.87 41.94
CA ASP A 547 -16.99 11.68 40.61
C ASP A 547 -16.03 10.81 39.76
N ILE A 548 -16.57 9.75 39.13
CA ILE A 548 -15.77 8.82 38.30
C ILE A 548 -15.10 9.50 37.10
N ARG A 549 -15.59 10.68 36.70
CA ARG A 549 -14.97 11.50 35.62
C ARG A 549 -13.67 12.16 36.06
N ASN A 550 -13.50 12.36 37.38
CA ASN A 550 -12.29 12.97 37.94
C ASN A 550 -11.24 11.93 38.39
N ILE A 551 -11.55 10.65 38.34
CA ILE A 551 -10.63 9.54 38.66
C ILE A 551 -10.01 9.02 37.34
N THR A 552 -8.76 8.51 37.37
CA THR A 552 -8.22 7.83 36.18
C THR A 552 -9.02 6.59 35.86
N MET A 553 -9.18 6.27 34.57
CA MET A 553 -9.89 5.04 34.16
C MET A 553 -9.20 3.77 34.70
N SER A 554 -7.87 3.81 34.91
CA SER A 554 -7.14 2.72 35.51
C SER A 554 -7.55 2.52 36.95
N ASP A 555 -7.45 3.56 37.78
CA ASP A 555 -7.79 3.49 39.22
C ASP A 555 -9.27 3.10 39.43
N LEU A 556 -10.18 3.66 38.61
CA LEU A 556 -11.60 3.31 38.65
C LEU A 556 -11.82 1.82 38.35
N ARG A 557 -11.24 1.34 37.25
CA ARG A 557 -11.44 -0.03 36.78
C ARG A 557 -10.72 -1.05 37.64
N ASP A 558 -9.67 -0.68 38.33
CA ASP A 558 -8.97 -1.55 39.28
C ASP A 558 -9.85 -1.94 40.45
N GLU A 559 -10.76 -1.06 40.88
CA GLU A 559 -11.75 -1.34 41.93
C GLU A 559 -12.93 -2.21 41.46
N ILE A 560 -13.09 -2.47 40.15
CA ILE A 560 -14.29 -3.09 39.55
C ILE A 560 -13.95 -4.45 38.95
N GLY A 561 -14.69 -5.48 39.35
CA GLY A 561 -14.78 -6.78 38.68
C GLY A 561 -16.07 -6.83 37.84
N PHE A 562 -15.93 -6.70 36.52
CA PHE A 562 -17.07 -6.63 35.59
C PHE A 562 -17.25 -7.97 34.84
N VAL A 563 -18.44 -8.53 34.92
CA VAL A 563 -18.84 -9.73 34.17
C VAL A 563 -19.97 -9.37 33.20
N PRO A 564 -19.67 -9.28 31.90
CA PRO A 564 -20.67 -8.91 30.90
C PRO A 564 -21.70 -10.03 30.66
N GLN A 565 -22.86 -9.67 30.09
CA GLN A 565 -23.93 -10.59 29.76
C GLN A 565 -23.47 -11.79 28.91
N LYS A 566 -22.58 -11.55 27.94
CA LYS A 566 -21.92 -12.62 27.16
C LYS A 566 -20.52 -12.82 27.70
N GLY A 567 -20.25 -13.98 28.30
CA GLY A 567 -18.91 -14.33 28.74
C GLY A 567 -17.94 -14.40 27.56
N VAL A 568 -16.96 -13.51 27.51
CA VAL A 568 -15.90 -13.47 26.50
C VAL A 568 -14.63 -14.08 27.06
N LEU A 569 -14.11 -15.10 26.35
CA LEU A 569 -12.82 -15.73 26.67
C LEU A 569 -11.82 -15.47 25.54
N PHE A 570 -10.57 -15.27 25.94
CA PHE A 570 -9.47 -15.10 25.01
C PHE A 570 -8.82 -16.43 24.68
N SER A 571 -8.22 -16.55 23.50
CA SER A 571 -7.42 -17.69 23.13
C SER A 571 -6.20 -17.81 24.05
N GLY A 572 -5.92 -19.03 24.53
CA GLY A 572 -4.88 -19.31 25.50
C GLY A 572 -5.25 -20.49 26.35
N THR A 573 -4.96 -20.46 27.66
CA THR A 573 -5.36 -21.50 28.61
C THR A 573 -6.45 -21.02 29.57
N ILE A 574 -7.08 -21.90 30.30
CA ILE A 574 -8.01 -21.52 31.39
C ILE A 574 -7.26 -20.63 32.41
N ALA A 575 -6.06 -21.04 32.84
CA ALA A 575 -5.24 -20.25 33.77
C ALA A 575 -4.96 -18.83 33.23
N SER A 576 -4.58 -18.69 31.97
CA SER A 576 -4.32 -17.38 31.36
C SER A 576 -5.57 -16.50 31.30
N ASN A 577 -6.75 -17.10 31.09
CA ASN A 577 -8.02 -16.39 31.14
C ASN A 577 -8.41 -15.92 32.54
N LEU A 578 -8.09 -16.68 33.59
CA LEU A 578 -8.35 -16.26 34.97
C LEU A 578 -7.38 -15.16 35.41
N ARG A 579 -6.09 -15.30 35.09
CA ARG A 579 -5.06 -14.27 35.33
C ARG A 579 -5.27 -12.97 34.57
N PHE A 580 -6.11 -12.97 33.53
CA PHE A 580 -6.41 -11.73 32.81
C PHE A 580 -7.04 -10.64 33.72
N GLY A 581 -7.65 -11.01 34.84
CA GLY A 581 -8.14 -10.06 35.84
C GLY A 581 -7.02 -9.50 36.74
N LYS A 582 -5.95 -10.29 36.99
CA LYS A 582 -4.81 -9.95 37.83
C LYS A 582 -3.61 -10.78 37.37
N ASP A 583 -2.65 -10.13 36.70
CA ASP A 583 -1.54 -10.78 35.99
C ASP A 583 -0.62 -11.60 36.95
N ASP A 584 -0.48 -11.15 38.18
CA ASP A 584 0.33 -11.76 39.24
C ASP A 584 -0.45 -12.74 40.15
N ALA A 585 -1.71 -13.09 39.79
CA ALA A 585 -2.50 -14.04 40.55
C ALA A 585 -1.81 -15.39 40.64
N THR A 586 -1.67 -15.90 41.90
CA THR A 586 -1.08 -17.20 42.20
C THR A 586 -1.99 -18.33 41.75
N ASP A 587 -1.44 -19.55 41.64
CA ASP A 587 -2.22 -20.75 41.32
C ASP A 587 -3.30 -21.03 42.36
N GLU A 588 -3.04 -20.72 43.66
CA GLU A 588 -4.02 -20.85 44.73
C GLU A 588 -5.17 -19.83 44.58
N GLU A 589 -4.86 -18.58 44.25
CA GLU A 589 -5.90 -17.57 44.03
C GLU A 589 -6.81 -17.93 42.85
N ILE A 590 -6.26 -18.36 41.72
CA ILE A 590 -7.09 -18.75 40.57
C ILE A 590 -7.89 -20.03 40.82
N LYS A 591 -7.37 -20.99 41.60
CA LYS A 591 -8.11 -22.18 42.03
C LYS A 591 -9.26 -21.83 42.96
N LYS A 592 -9.01 -20.96 43.94
CA LYS A 592 -10.05 -20.45 44.85
C LYS A 592 -11.13 -19.70 44.09
N ALA A 593 -10.75 -18.84 43.13
CA ALA A 593 -11.69 -18.11 42.28
C ALA A 593 -12.53 -19.07 41.43
N ALA A 594 -11.94 -20.13 40.88
CA ALA A 594 -12.65 -21.15 40.12
C ALA A 594 -13.60 -21.97 41.00
N GLU A 595 -13.22 -22.26 42.27
CA GLU A 595 -14.06 -22.95 43.25
C GLU A 595 -15.31 -22.07 43.57
N ILE A 596 -15.12 -20.83 43.92
CA ILE A 596 -16.22 -19.88 44.18
C ILE A 596 -17.14 -19.79 42.98
N ALA A 597 -16.58 -19.70 41.76
CA ALA A 597 -17.35 -19.66 40.53
C ALA A 597 -17.97 -20.97 40.10
N GLN A 598 -17.88 -22.03 40.92
CA GLN A 598 -18.38 -23.38 40.61
C GLN A 598 -17.78 -23.96 39.32
N ALA A 599 -16.53 -23.60 39.01
CA ALA A 599 -15.87 -23.99 37.76
C ALA A 599 -14.95 -25.20 37.92
N THR A 600 -14.53 -25.54 39.13
CA THR A 600 -13.51 -26.57 39.43
C THR A 600 -13.87 -27.94 38.84
N GLU A 601 -15.12 -28.37 38.95
CA GLU A 601 -15.57 -29.69 38.48
C GLU A 601 -15.26 -29.90 37.00
N PHE A 602 -15.64 -28.96 36.14
CA PHE A 602 -15.41 -29.13 34.69
C PHE A 602 -13.96 -28.82 34.28
N ILE A 603 -13.22 -28.03 35.09
CA ILE A 603 -11.79 -27.78 34.85
C ILE A 603 -11.00 -29.03 35.16
N GLU A 604 -11.23 -29.65 36.33
CA GLU A 604 -10.52 -30.87 36.77
C GLU A 604 -10.89 -32.11 35.92
N ALA A 605 -12.05 -32.09 35.26
CA ALA A 605 -12.46 -33.14 34.29
C ALA A 605 -11.73 -33.06 32.95
N LYS A 606 -10.95 -32.01 32.69
CA LYS A 606 -10.13 -31.90 31.48
C LYS A 606 -8.75 -32.49 31.71
N ASP A 607 -8.14 -33.09 30.68
CA ASP A 607 -6.83 -33.73 30.76
C ASP A 607 -5.75 -32.78 31.25
N ASP A 608 -5.70 -31.56 30.74
CA ASP A 608 -4.69 -30.52 31.09
C ASP A 608 -5.19 -29.56 32.17
N LYS A 609 -6.35 -29.81 32.79
CA LYS A 609 -6.94 -28.98 33.86
C LYS A 609 -6.89 -27.47 33.54
N TYR A 610 -6.22 -26.68 34.38
CA TYR A 610 -6.08 -25.22 34.21
C TYR A 610 -5.25 -24.83 32.97
N GLU A 611 -4.38 -25.70 32.47
CA GLU A 611 -3.61 -25.47 31.24
C GLU A 611 -4.38 -25.89 29.98
N SER A 612 -5.62 -26.38 30.11
CA SER A 612 -6.46 -26.73 28.97
C SER A 612 -6.68 -25.54 28.06
N ALA A 613 -6.52 -25.77 26.75
CA ALA A 613 -6.61 -24.72 25.75
C ALA A 613 -8.04 -24.17 25.61
N ILE A 614 -8.16 -22.86 25.53
CA ILE A 614 -9.36 -22.11 25.17
C ILE A 614 -9.20 -21.59 23.74
N ALA A 615 -10.11 -21.99 22.86
CA ALA A 615 -10.17 -21.49 21.49
C ALA A 615 -10.67 -20.03 21.44
N GLN A 616 -10.47 -19.35 20.33
CA GLN A 616 -10.90 -17.97 20.13
C GLN A 616 -12.40 -17.81 20.44
N GLY A 617 -12.73 -16.84 21.31
CA GLY A 617 -14.09 -16.62 21.79
C GLY A 617 -14.67 -17.75 22.63
N GLY A 618 -13.84 -18.71 23.06
CA GLY A 618 -14.27 -19.84 23.89
C GLY A 618 -15.18 -20.83 23.12
N SER A 619 -15.00 -21.00 21.80
CA SER A 619 -15.87 -21.86 20.98
C SER A 619 -15.86 -23.33 21.38
N ASN A 620 -14.85 -23.78 22.14
CA ASN A 620 -14.68 -25.14 22.65
C ASN A 620 -15.20 -25.37 24.09
N VAL A 621 -15.91 -24.39 24.65
CA VAL A 621 -16.56 -24.50 25.96
C VAL A 621 -18.04 -24.09 25.87
N SER A 622 -18.90 -24.68 26.75
CA SER A 622 -20.32 -24.37 26.74
C SER A 622 -20.62 -22.94 27.26
N GLY A 623 -21.82 -22.41 26.99
CA GLY A 623 -22.22 -21.08 27.46
C GLY A 623 -22.11 -20.91 28.98
N GLY A 624 -22.58 -21.88 29.75
CA GLY A 624 -22.47 -21.87 31.21
C GLY A 624 -21.03 -21.99 31.70
N GLN A 625 -20.16 -22.76 31.02
CA GLN A 625 -18.73 -22.83 31.33
C GLN A 625 -18.03 -21.51 31.05
N LYS A 626 -18.34 -20.83 29.90
CA LYS A 626 -17.82 -19.49 29.60
C LYS A 626 -18.17 -18.50 30.70
N GLN A 627 -19.41 -18.53 31.13
CA GLN A 627 -19.90 -17.61 32.14
C GLN A 627 -19.21 -17.82 33.48
N ARG A 628 -19.07 -19.10 33.90
CA ARG A 628 -18.37 -19.44 35.15
C ARG A 628 -16.88 -19.02 35.10
N LEU A 629 -16.20 -19.19 33.96
CA LEU A 629 -14.82 -18.70 33.80
C LEU A 629 -14.73 -17.17 33.79
N ALA A 630 -15.72 -16.47 33.21
CA ALA A 630 -15.75 -15.00 33.26
C ALA A 630 -16.01 -14.50 34.70
N ILE A 631 -16.86 -15.19 35.47
CA ILE A 631 -17.08 -14.91 36.89
C ILE A 631 -15.81 -15.21 37.70
N ALA A 632 -15.15 -16.36 37.48
CA ALA A 632 -13.89 -16.68 38.15
C ALA A 632 -12.79 -15.64 37.86
N ARG A 633 -12.72 -15.11 36.64
CA ARG A 633 -11.80 -14.00 36.27
C ARG A 633 -12.06 -12.76 37.12
N ALA A 634 -13.32 -12.37 37.29
CA ALA A 634 -13.69 -11.21 38.11
C ALA A 634 -13.36 -11.43 39.58
N ILE A 635 -13.57 -12.66 40.12
CA ILE A 635 -13.25 -13.02 41.49
C ILE A 635 -11.74 -13.04 41.70
N ALA A 636 -10.95 -13.58 40.77
CA ALA A 636 -9.48 -13.63 40.86
C ALA A 636 -8.84 -12.22 40.93
N LYS A 637 -9.55 -11.19 40.44
CA LYS A 637 -9.13 -9.80 40.58
C LYS A 637 -9.21 -9.25 42.00
N ASP A 638 -10.09 -9.81 42.83
CA ASP A 638 -10.40 -9.36 44.21
C ASP A 638 -10.81 -7.87 44.31
N PRO A 639 -11.78 -7.41 43.51
CA PRO A 639 -12.16 -6.02 43.45
C PRO A 639 -13.07 -5.63 44.61
N LYS A 640 -13.23 -4.30 44.84
CA LYS A 640 -14.19 -3.77 45.84
C LYS A 640 -15.62 -3.73 45.31
N ILE A 641 -15.80 -3.75 43.99
CA ILE A 641 -17.11 -3.70 43.36
C ILE A 641 -17.24 -4.85 42.37
N PHE A 642 -18.24 -5.68 42.53
CA PHE A 642 -18.58 -6.72 41.54
C PHE A 642 -19.84 -6.28 40.78
N ILE A 643 -19.75 -6.38 39.43
CA ILE A 643 -20.88 -6.10 38.56
C ILE A 643 -21.13 -7.34 37.69
N PHE A 644 -22.33 -7.90 37.82
CA PHE A 644 -22.78 -9.06 37.07
C PHE A 644 -23.96 -8.63 36.16
N ASP A 645 -23.70 -8.51 34.86
CA ASP A 645 -24.74 -8.16 33.89
C ASP A 645 -25.36 -9.45 33.34
N ASP A 646 -26.54 -9.82 33.86
CA ASP A 646 -27.34 -11.02 33.52
C ASP A 646 -26.49 -12.33 33.48
N SER A 647 -25.46 -12.38 34.30
CA SER A 647 -24.40 -13.42 34.22
C SER A 647 -24.85 -14.78 34.75
N PHE A 648 -25.98 -14.85 35.44
CA PHE A 648 -26.51 -16.07 36.04
C PHE A 648 -27.54 -16.78 35.16
N SER A 649 -28.09 -16.10 34.15
CA SER A 649 -29.19 -16.64 33.32
C SER A 649 -28.78 -17.86 32.48
N ALA A 650 -27.50 -17.99 32.16
CA ALA A 650 -26.94 -19.12 31.39
C ALA A 650 -26.63 -20.36 32.27
N LEU A 651 -26.83 -20.26 33.60
CA LEU A 651 -26.56 -21.34 34.55
C LEU A 651 -27.84 -22.12 34.86
N ASP A 652 -27.69 -23.39 35.19
CA ASP A 652 -28.77 -24.20 35.77
C ASP A 652 -29.05 -23.73 37.21
N LEU A 653 -30.29 -23.95 37.68
CA LEU A 653 -30.76 -23.48 38.98
C LEU A 653 -29.90 -23.92 40.18
N LYS A 654 -29.34 -25.15 40.10
CA LYS A 654 -28.50 -25.69 41.18
C LYS A 654 -27.15 -24.98 41.23
N THR A 655 -26.54 -24.81 40.08
CA THR A 655 -25.23 -24.11 39.96
C THR A 655 -25.39 -22.62 40.32
N ASP A 656 -26.47 -21.98 39.89
CA ASP A 656 -26.79 -20.58 40.23
C ASP A 656 -26.93 -20.40 41.76
N ALA A 657 -27.69 -21.25 42.45
CA ALA A 657 -27.86 -21.19 43.88
C ALA A 657 -26.55 -21.43 44.65
N ALA A 658 -25.73 -22.43 44.22
CA ALA A 658 -24.45 -22.71 44.81
C ALA A 658 -23.44 -21.58 44.65
N LEU A 659 -23.40 -20.99 43.44
CA LEU A 659 -22.54 -19.85 43.13
C LEU A 659 -22.89 -18.62 43.98
N ARG A 660 -24.17 -18.27 44.07
CA ARG A 660 -24.62 -17.12 44.89
C ARG A 660 -24.31 -17.31 46.40
N LYS A 661 -24.50 -18.53 46.90
CA LYS A 661 -24.09 -18.84 48.26
C LYS A 661 -22.56 -18.68 48.48
N ALA A 662 -21.76 -19.22 47.55
CA ALA A 662 -20.32 -19.07 47.61
C ALA A 662 -19.87 -17.61 47.50
N LEU A 663 -20.51 -16.80 46.64
CA LEU A 663 -20.25 -15.35 46.57
C LEU A 663 -20.57 -14.64 47.88
N ALA A 664 -21.75 -14.87 48.48
CA ALA A 664 -22.15 -14.26 49.74
C ALA A 664 -21.20 -14.62 50.91
N GLU A 665 -20.61 -15.80 50.89
CA GLU A 665 -19.64 -16.24 51.93
C GLU A 665 -18.24 -15.65 51.73
N ASN A 666 -17.80 -15.40 50.47
CA ASN A 666 -16.42 -15.02 50.15
C ASN A 666 -16.24 -13.54 49.78
N VAL A 667 -17.33 -12.78 49.51
CA VAL A 667 -17.28 -11.40 48.99
C VAL A 667 -18.01 -10.47 49.96
N LYS A 668 -17.83 -10.65 51.27
CA LYS A 668 -18.62 -9.94 52.29
C LYS A 668 -18.35 -8.44 52.41
N ASP A 669 -17.15 -8.02 52.04
CA ASP A 669 -16.71 -6.63 52.20
C ASP A 669 -16.82 -5.80 50.89
N SER A 670 -17.31 -6.39 49.82
CA SER A 670 -17.41 -5.75 48.51
C SER A 670 -18.86 -5.38 48.18
N THR A 671 -19.05 -4.35 47.35
CA THR A 671 -20.34 -3.97 46.80
C THR A 671 -20.66 -4.93 45.63
N VAL A 672 -21.85 -5.53 45.67
CA VAL A 672 -22.28 -6.46 44.62
C VAL A 672 -23.47 -5.88 43.87
N ILE A 673 -23.34 -5.68 42.56
CA ILE A 673 -24.41 -5.17 41.69
C ILE A 673 -24.78 -6.28 40.70
N ILE A 674 -26.05 -6.70 40.71
CA ILE A 674 -26.52 -7.81 39.87
C ILE A 674 -27.66 -7.34 38.98
N VAL A 675 -27.48 -7.41 37.67
CA VAL A 675 -28.62 -7.34 36.75
C VAL A 675 -29.19 -8.75 36.60
N ALA A 676 -30.48 -8.90 36.85
CA ALA A 676 -31.15 -10.18 36.76
C ALA A 676 -32.46 -10.11 35.96
N GLN A 677 -32.77 -11.23 35.32
CA GLN A 677 -34.08 -11.47 34.68
C GLN A 677 -34.99 -12.35 35.51
N ARG A 678 -34.41 -13.09 36.49
CA ARG A 678 -35.13 -14.03 37.34
C ARG A 678 -35.26 -13.48 38.76
N ILE A 679 -36.49 -13.47 39.28
CA ILE A 679 -36.75 -13.11 40.68
C ILE A 679 -36.01 -14.00 41.67
N SER A 680 -35.94 -15.31 41.39
CA SER A 680 -35.21 -16.28 42.24
C SER A 680 -33.72 -15.92 42.44
N THR A 681 -33.12 -15.16 41.55
CA THR A 681 -31.74 -14.71 41.66
C THR A 681 -31.56 -13.57 42.66
N ILE A 682 -32.61 -12.77 42.90
CA ILE A 682 -32.55 -11.50 43.66
C ILE A 682 -33.39 -11.48 44.94
N LEU A 683 -34.01 -12.62 45.28
CA LEU A 683 -34.91 -12.72 46.46
C LEU A 683 -34.30 -12.21 47.77
N HIS A 684 -33.01 -12.40 47.95
CA HIS A 684 -32.25 -12.06 49.17
C HIS A 684 -31.37 -10.82 49.00
N ALA A 685 -31.58 -10.04 47.95
CA ALA A 685 -30.86 -8.78 47.78
C ALA A 685 -31.34 -7.74 48.79
N GLU A 686 -30.41 -7.05 49.43
CA GLU A 686 -30.67 -6.00 50.40
C GLU A 686 -31.36 -4.80 49.78
N GLN A 687 -31.09 -4.56 48.48
CA GLN A 687 -31.74 -3.53 47.68
C GLN A 687 -32.08 -4.06 46.29
N ILE A 688 -33.31 -3.93 45.86
CA ILE A 688 -33.76 -4.22 44.51
C ILE A 688 -34.27 -2.93 43.88
N LEU A 689 -33.72 -2.63 42.68
CA LEU A 689 -34.12 -1.53 41.83
C LEU A 689 -34.99 -2.08 40.70
N VAL A 690 -36.22 -1.62 40.62
CA VAL A 690 -37.13 -1.99 39.52
C VAL A 690 -37.06 -0.91 38.46
N LEU A 691 -36.52 -1.29 37.31
CA LEU A 691 -36.36 -0.36 36.18
C LEU A 691 -37.48 -0.58 35.16
N ASP A 692 -38.14 0.48 34.78
CA ASP A 692 -39.18 0.48 33.75
C ASP A 692 -39.05 1.76 32.90
N ASP A 693 -39.00 1.61 31.59
CA ASP A 693 -38.81 2.68 30.61
C ASP A 693 -37.71 3.70 31.01
N GLY A 694 -36.55 3.20 31.41
CA GLY A 694 -35.40 4.02 31.80
C GLY A 694 -35.50 4.71 33.17
N LYS A 695 -36.51 4.42 33.97
CA LYS A 695 -36.73 5.03 35.30
C LYS A 695 -36.76 3.99 36.40
N ILE A 696 -36.32 4.35 37.59
CA ILE A 696 -36.50 3.53 38.80
C ILE A 696 -37.94 3.74 39.30
N VAL A 697 -38.81 2.74 39.09
CA VAL A 697 -40.21 2.78 39.51
C VAL A 697 -40.44 2.10 40.86
N GLY A 698 -39.45 1.41 41.41
CA GLY A 698 -39.51 0.79 42.73
C GLY A 698 -38.09 0.57 43.28
N LYS A 699 -37.91 0.79 44.59
CA LYS A 699 -36.65 0.59 45.32
C LYS A 699 -37.00 0.02 46.71
N GLY A 700 -36.36 -1.08 47.10
CA GLY A 700 -36.57 -1.72 48.40
C GLY A 700 -36.22 -3.20 48.38
N THR A 701 -36.61 -3.93 49.40
CA THR A 701 -36.47 -5.39 49.50
C THR A 701 -37.59 -6.11 48.74
N HIS A 702 -37.44 -7.41 48.53
CA HIS A 702 -38.45 -8.24 47.86
C HIS A 702 -39.85 -8.08 48.49
N GLU A 703 -39.94 -8.14 49.82
CA GLU A 703 -41.22 -8.03 50.55
C GLU A 703 -41.86 -6.65 50.44
N GLU A 704 -41.02 -5.58 50.47
CA GLU A 704 -41.48 -4.21 50.34
C GLU A 704 -42.02 -3.94 48.93
N LEU A 705 -41.29 -4.45 47.90
CA LEU A 705 -41.67 -4.24 46.50
C LEU A 705 -42.90 -5.04 46.08
N LEU A 706 -43.13 -6.21 46.66
CA LEU A 706 -44.39 -6.95 46.45
C LEU A 706 -45.61 -6.13 46.92
N LYS A 707 -45.44 -5.29 47.91
CA LYS A 707 -46.53 -4.43 48.46
C LYS A 707 -46.64 -3.09 47.75
N SER A 708 -45.50 -2.48 47.41
CA SER A 708 -45.45 -1.08 46.95
C SER A 708 -45.30 -0.88 45.44
N CYS A 709 -44.77 -1.88 44.69
CA CYS A 709 -44.45 -1.72 43.27
C CYS A 709 -45.26 -2.69 42.39
N GLU A 710 -46.17 -2.15 41.61
CA GLU A 710 -47.03 -2.94 40.72
C GLU A 710 -46.23 -3.67 39.63
N VAL A 711 -45.23 -2.99 39.01
CA VAL A 711 -44.37 -3.60 37.98
C VAL A 711 -43.62 -4.78 38.56
N TYR A 712 -43.05 -4.66 39.77
CA TYR A 712 -42.36 -5.76 40.44
C TYR A 712 -43.30 -6.94 40.72
N ARG A 713 -44.51 -6.64 41.20
CA ARG A 713 -45.54 -7.66 41.48
C ARG A 713 -45.95 -8.43 40.24
N GLN A 714 -46.10 -7.76 39.11
CA GLN A 714 -46.38 -8.41 37.81
C GLN A 714 -45.25 -9.33 37.37
N ILE A 715 -43.98 -8.89 37.47
CA ILE A 715 -42.82 -9.71 37.17
C ILE A 715 -42.75 -10.93 38.12
N ALA A 716 -43.00 -10.73 39.43
CA ALA A 716 -42.97 -11.79 40.41
C ALA A 716 -44.08 -12.81 40.19
N LYS A 717 -45.32 -12.38 39.91
CA LYS A 717 -46.46 -13.26 39.59
C LYS A 717 -46.22 -14.11 38.33
N SER A 718 -45.44 -13.62 37.37
CA SER A 718 -45.10 -14.36 36.16
C SER A 718 -44.05 -15.46 36.37
N GLN A 719 -43.28 -15.43 37.47
CA GLN A 719 -42.15 -16.29 37.70
C GLN A 719 -42.20 -17.16 38.95
N LEU A 720 -42.99 -16.72 39.98
CA LEU A 720 -43.10 -17.41 41.25
C LEU A 720 -44.51 -18.04 41.42
N SER A 721 -44.59 -19.17 42.11
CA SER A 721 -45.86 -19.79 42.45
C SER A 721 -46.61 -18.99 43.53
N ALA A 722 -47.91 -19.15 43.59
CA ALA A 722 -48.75 -18.48 44.62
C ALA A 722 -48.26 -18.73 46.06
N LYS A 723 -47.71 -19.92 46.33
CA LYS A 723 -47.13 -20.27 47.61
C LYS A 723 -45.84 -19.51 47.93
N GLU A 724 -44.99 -19.26 46.93
CA GLU A 724 -43.75 -18.46 47.06
C GLU A 724 -44.01 -16.98 47.17
N LEU A 725 -45.16 -16.51 46.66
CA LEU A 725 -45.62 -15.14 46.78
C LEU A 725 -46.36 -14.87 48.12
N GLY A 726 -46.57 -15.91 48.98
CA GLY A 726 -47.30 -15.78 50.24
C GLY A 726 -48.79 -15.43 50.06
N LEU A 727 -49.33 -15.71 48.85
CA LEU A 727 -50.78 -15.50 48.58
C LEU A 727 -51.54 -16.72 49.11
N GLU A 728 -52.56 -16.48 49.99
CA GLU A 728 -53.48 -17.53 50.43
C GLU A 728 -54.30 -18.07 49.23
N GLU A 729 -54.64 -19.38 49.26
CA GLU A 729 -55.39 -20.03 48.17
C GLU A 729 -56.73 -19.36 47.83
N SER A 730 -57.26 -18.50 48.73
CA SER A 730 -58.48 -17.70 48.52
C SER A 730 -58.33 -16.54 47.50
N GLU A 731 -57.16 -16.04 47.23
CA GLU A 731 -56.95 -14.94 46.25
C GLU A 731 -56.72 -15.44 44.83
N VAL A 732 -56.38 -16.70 44.64
CA VAL A 732 -56.16 -17.32 43.33
C VAL A 732 -57.49 -17.56 42.59
N ALA A 733 -58.55 -17.79 43.30
CA ALA A 733 -59.88 -18.10 42.73
C ALA A 733 -60.67 -16.85 42.24
N LEU A 734 -60.18 -15.67 42.46
CA LEU A 734 -60.82 -14.41 42.04
C LEU A 734 -60.21 -13.78 40.73
N ASN A 735 -59.14 -14.38 40.19
CA ASN A 735 -58.42 -13.88 38.97
C ASN A 735 -58.34 -14.89 37.82
N GLU A 736 -59.06 -16.05 37.88
CA GLU A 736 -59.41 -16.86 36.74
C GLU A 736 -60.83 -16.49 36.26
#